data_da3ca90c2792a0805209c345cffeaae0
#
_entry.id   da3ca90c2792a0805209c345cffeaae0
#
_cell.length_a   1.000
_cell.length_b   1.000
_cell.length_c   1.000
_cell.angle_alpha   90.00
_cell.angle_beta   90.00
_cell.angle_gamma   90.00
#
_symmetry.space_group_name_H-M   'P 1'
#
loop_
_entity.id
_entity.type
_entity.pdbx_description
1 polymer ?
#
loop_
_entity_poly.entity_id
_entity_poly.type
_entity_poly.pdbx_seq_one_letter_code
_entity_poly.pdbx_strand_id
1 'polypeptide(L)'
;MNSKRLTNLLPWILVIMISSMLLNMNMSSNEKTFSYNEFVSQSKDMKFSDTKVSVGTTIIDVSGTYFKGSKEKKFMVTLPRTDENIAWVTKVVDEKGKNKVVVENANQTNYWMEFAIQILPILALGGLAFFMFSRMNAGGNNKAMEFSKSRARVEGDIKVRFKDVAGCDEEKAEVKEIIDYLKDPKKFSDMGARIPKGILMVGPPGTGKTLLAKAVAGEADVPFFSISGSDFVEMFVGTGASRVRDMFKKAKQTAPCIVFIDEIDAVGRQRGAGMGGGNDEREQTLNQLLVEMDGMTENTGIVIIAATNRPDVLDPALQRSGRFDRTVTVSLPDKRGRKEILEVHARNKKISEDVSLENLAKRTPGFSGADLENVLNEGAILAVRENKKIISMDDLDEAIDRVMMGPAKKSKKYTEKERRLVAYHEAGHAIIGIKLEAADMVQKITIIPRGDAGGYNLMTPREEKMIPTKSDFLAQITGLLGGRVCEEIVFKEISAGASNDLEKITRIAKAMVKSFGMSALGPVQYDDNTGNVFLGRDYGNGSNYSGEIAFEIDKEIRKIVNECYENAREIITANRDLLDLIAATLLEEETITAEQIANLIDHGTINCIDPNTGEEIKVEKVATVEEKIEAADQANEAAEVELKETETKSEE
;
A
#
# COMPACT_ATOMS: atom_id res chain seq x y z
N MET A 1 -15.35 -21.03 -44.40
CA MET A 1 -15.99 -19.74 -43.96
C MET A 1 -16.24 -19.83 -42.48
N ASN A 2 -15.56 -19.02 -41.67
CA ASN A 2 -15.49 -19.17 -40.22
C ASN A 2 -16.84 -19.02 -39.49
N SER A 3 -17.26 -20.05 -38.76
CA SER A 3 -18.54 -20.09 -38.02
C SER A 3 -18.72 -18.89 -37.05
N LYS A 4 -17.63 -18.29 -36.57
CA LYS A 4 -17.64 -17.07 -35.70
C LYS A 4 -18.12 -15.80 -36.40
N ARG A 5 -18.06 -15.70 -37.75
CA ARG A 5 -18.58 -14.54 -38.48
C ARG A 5 -20.10 -14.66 -38.73
N LEU A 6 -20.60 -15.87 -38.90
CA LEU A 6 -22.03 -16.11 -39.07
C LEU A 6 -22.86 -15.82 -37.82
N THR A 7 -22.32 -16.14 -36.64
CA THR A 7 -22.97 -15.87 -35.35
C THR A 7 -23.07 -14.40 -34.99
N ASN A 8 -22.17 -13.55 -35.51
CA ASN A 8 -22.22 -12.10 -35.29
C ASN A 8 -23.21 -11.38 -36.26
N LEU A 9 -23.57 -12.01 -37.35
CA LEU A 9 -24.54 -11.47 -38.35
C LEU A 9 -25.98 -11.77 -37.98
N LEU A 10 -26.24 -12.82 -37.20
CA LEU A 10 -27.61 -13.26 -36.84
C LEU A 10 -28.46 -12.17 -36.16
N PRO A 11 -27.97 -11.38 -35.19
CA PRO A 11 -28.77 -10.31 -34.59
C PRO A 11 -29.09 -9.18 -35.57
N TRP A 12 -28.20 -8.89 -36.51
CA TRP A 12 -28.45 -7.88 -37.54
C TRP A 12 -29.46 -8.31 -38.57
N ILE A 13 -29.44 -9.60 -38.94
CA ILE A 13 -30.46 -10.20 -39.84
C ILE A 13 -31.84 -10.13 -39.17
N LEU A 14 -31.91 -10.39 -37.86
CA LEU A 14 -33.18 -10.33 -37.11
C LEU A 14 -33.72 -8.89 -37.02
N VAL A 15 -32.85 -7.91 -36.78
CA VAL A 15 -33.23 -6.48 -36.79
C VAL A 15 -33.72 -6.02 -38.15
N ILE A 16 -33.07 -6.46 -39.22
CA ILE A 16 -33.50 -6.16 -40.62
C ILE A 16 -34.85 -6.81 -40.92
N MET A 17 -35.08 -8.05 -40.47
CA MET A 17 -36.34 -8.75 -40.65
C MET A 17 -37.51 -8.08 -39.90
N ILE A 18 -37.29 -7.69 -38.64
CA ILE A 18 -38.28 -6.97 -37.82
C ILE A 18 -38.53 -5.57 -38.41
N SER A 19 -37.53 -4.87 -38.86
CA SER A 19 -37.66 -3.56 -39.51
C SER A 19 -38.40 -3.65 -40.83
N SER A 20 -38.15 -4.68 -41.64
CA SER A 20 -38.90 -4.96 -42.89
C SER A 20 -40.37 -5.30 -42.62
N MET A 21 -40.65 -6.05 -41.53
CA MET A 21 -42.01 -6.39 -41.13
C MET A 21 -42.78 -5.16 -40.62
N LEU A 22 -42.15 -4.26 -39.85
CA LEU A 22 -42.74 -3.00 -39.41
C LEU A 22 -42.98 -2.01 -40.56
N LEU A 23 -42.06 -1.98 -41.54
CA LEU A 23 -42.24 -1.19 -42.77
C LEU A 23 -43.41 -1.68 -43.62
N ASN A 24 -43.59 -2.99 -43.73
CA ASN A 24 -44.76 -3.57 -44.46
C ASN A 24 -46.09 -3.34 -43.75
N MET A 25 -46.13 -3.28 -42.44
CA MET A 25 -47.34 -2.93 -41.67
C MET A 25 -47.75 -1.47 -41.85
N ASN A 26 -46.84 -0.58 -42.21
CA ASN A 26 -47.13 0.86 -42.38
C ASN A 26 -47.49 1.24 -43.85
N MET A 27 -47.44 0.32 -44.81
CA MET A 27 -47.69 0.62 -46.22
C MET A 27 -49.16 0.44 -46.66
N SER A 28 -50.11 0.09 -45.76
CA SER A 28 -51.53 -0.02 -46.14
C SER A 28 -52.34 1.14 -45.62
N SER A 29 -52.32 2.30 -46.29
CA SER A 29 -53.37 3.30 -46.09
C SER A 29 -53.32 4.48 -47.07
N ASN A 30 -53.54 4.23 -48.36
CA ASN A 30 -53.96 5.30 -49.26
C ASN A 30 -55.25 4.93 -49.98
N GLU A 31 -56.09 4.05 -49.41
CA GLU A 31 -57.40 3.71 -49.94
C GLU A 31 -58.45 4.63 -49.30
N LYS A 32 -59.23 5.29 -50.12
CA LYS A 32 -60.35 6.11 -49.64
C LYS A 32 -61.49 5.18 -49.22
N THR A 33 -61.79 5.11 -47.92
CA THR A 33 -62.95 4.41 -47.41
C THR A 33 -64.23 5.29 -47.64
N PHE A 34 -65.23 4.78 -48.36
CA PHE A 34 -66.52 5.46 -48.47
C PHE A 34 -67.49 4.91 -47.41
N SER A 35 -68.26 5.82 -46.83
CA SER A 35 -69.46 5.41 -46.10
C SER A 35 -70.56 4.91 -47.10
N TYR A 36 -71.49 4.08 -46.56
CA TYR A 36 -72.59 3.56 -47.38
C TYR A 36 -73.33 4.65 -48.18
N ASN A 37 -73.76 5.73 -47.54
CA ASN A 37 -74.48 6.86 -48.12
C ASN A 37 -73.67 7.64 -49.15
N GLU A 38 -72.37 7.82 -48.87
CA GLU A 38 -71.47 8.48 -49.83
C GLU A 38 -71.28 7.65 -51.11
N PHE A 39 -71.12 6.31 -50.92
CA PHE A 39 -70.95 5.44 -52.05
C PHE A 39 -72.23 5.38 -52.95
N VAL A 40 -73.39 5.29 -52.31
CA VAL A 40 -74.67 5.27 -53.04
C VAL A 40 -74.90 6.61 -53.81
N SER A 41 -74.62 7.74 -53.21
CA SER A 41 -74.79 9.05 -53.83
C SER A 41 -73.78 9.32 -54.95
N GLN A 42 -72.50 8.97 -54.75
CA GLN A 42 -71.45 9.24 -55.74
C GLN A 42 -71.25 8.19 -56.80
N SER A 43 -71.71 6.96 -56.56
CA SER A 43 -71.60 5.84 -57.51
C SER A 43 -72.28 6.15 -58.87
N LYS A 44 -73.26 7.04 -58.90
CA LYS A 44 -73.99 7.43 -60.16
C LYS A 44 -73.08 8.15 -61.16
N ASP A 45 -71.97 8.87 -60.64
CA ASP A 45 -71.09 9.66 -61.48
C ASP A 45 -69.69 9.09 -61.63
N MET A 46 -69.41 7.93 -61.00
CA MET A 46 -68.15 7.27 -61.06
C MET A 46 -68.04 6.20 -62.14
N LYS A 47 -66.87 6.12 -62.77
CA LYS A 47 -66.48 4.97 -63.60
C LYS A 47 -65.55 4.07 -62.79
N PHE A 48 -65.96 2.79 -62.67
CA PHE A 48 -65.21 1.79 -61.91
C PHE A 48 -64.27 0.99 -62.79
N SER A 49 -63.13 0.58 -62.25
CA SER A 49 -62.19 -0.36 -62.86
C SER A 49 -61.71 -1.32 -61.80
N ASP A 50 -61.37 -2.55 -62.11
CA ASP A 50 -60.83 -3.59 -61.23
C ASP A 50 -61.58 -3.71 -59.88
N THR A 51 -62.87 -3.92 -59.95
CA THR A 51 -63.68 -4.01 -58.74
C THR A 51 -63.78 -5.47 -58.26
N LYS A 52 -63.49 -5.64 -56.99
CA LYS A 52 -63.55 -6.91 -56.28
C LYS A 52 -64.60 -6.82 -55.20
N VAL A 53 -65.49 -7.76 -55.19
CA VAL A 53 -66.59 -7.88 -54.22
C VAL A 53 -66.31 -9.08 -53.32
N SER A 54 -66.02 -8.84 -52.07
CA SER A 54 -65.75 -9.88 -51.06
C SER A 54 -67.00 -10.05 -50.22
N VAL A 55 -67.60 -11.19 -50.25
CA VAL A 55 -68.85 -11.47 -49.54
C VAL A 55 -68.56 -12.21 -48.25
N GLY A 56 -68.71 -11.52 -47.12
CA GLY A 56 -68.60 -12.07 -45.77
C GLY A 56 -69.91 -12.60 -45.22
N THR A 57 -69.94 -13.07 -43.97
CA THR A 57 -71.16 -13.60 -43.32
C THR A 57 -72.17 -12.51 -42.99
N THR A 58 -71.73 -11.32 -42.65
CA THR A 58 -72.58 -10.18 -42.21
C THR A 58 -72.34 -8.91 -43.00
N ILE A 59 -71.28 -8.79 -43.74
CA ILE A 59 -70.89 -7.61 -44.52
C ILE A 59 -70.36 -7.98 -45.87
N ILE A 60 -70.45 -7.06 -46.81
CA ILE A 60 -69.84 -7.11 -48.13
C ILE A 60 -68.83 -6.01 -48.26
N ASP A 61 -67.60 -6.39 -48.54
CA ASP A 61 -66.54 -5.42 -48.82
C ASP A 61 -66.34 -5.28 -50.33
N VAL A 62 -66.50 -4.07 -50.81
CA VAL A 62 -66.27 -3.72 -52.19
C VAL A 62 -65.03 -2.86 -52.30
N SER A 63 -64.06 -3.37 -52.99
CA SER A 63 -62.80 -2.66 -53.22
C SER A 63 -62.49 -2.60 -54.70
N GLY A 64 -61.78 -1.54 -55.08
CA GLY A 64 -61.41 -1.38 -56.48
C GLY A 64 -60.85 0.00 -56.79
N THR A 65 -60.81 0.32 -58.08
CA THR A 65 -60.39 1.65 -58.51
C THR A 65 -61.50 2.41 -59.16
N TYR A 66 -61.55 3.72 -58.99
CA TYR A 66 -62.51 4.59 -59.67
C TYR A 66 -61.81 5.78 -60.29
N PHE A 67 -62.35 6.33 -61.34
CA PHE A 67 -61.84 7.48 -62.04
C PHE A 67 -62.63 8.72 -61.62
N LYS A 68 -61.91 9.76 -61.17
CA LYS A 68 -62.49 11.07 -60.99
C LYS A 68 -61.71 12.07 -61.84
N GLY A 69 -62.27 12.37 -63.03
CA GLY A 69 -61.52 13.06 -64.06
C GLY A 69 -60.47 12.13 -64.69
N SER A 70 -59.22 12.63 -64.81
CA SER A 70 -58.07 11.86 -65.35
C SER A 70 -57.29 11.12 -64.30
N LYS A 71 -57.68 11.07 -63.03
CA LYS A 71 -56.93 10.43 -61.93
C LYS A 71 -57.65 9.17 -61.45
N GLU A 72 -56.90 8.07 -61.45
CA GLU A 72 -57.31 6.80 -60.87
C GLU A 72 -57.06 6.84 -59.33
N LYS A 73 -58.06 6.39 -58.55
CA LYS A 73 -58.03 6.32 -57.10
C LYS A 73 -58.59 4.97 -56.62
N LYS A 74 -57.96 4.39 -55.63
CA LYS A 74 -58.45 3.21 -54.94
C LYS A 74 -59.55 3.56 -53.97
N PHE A 75 -60.55 2.67 -53.87
CA PHE A 75 -61.61 2.79 -52.90
C PHE A 75 -61.92 1.47 -52.21
N MET A 76 -62.49 1.58 -51.03
CA MET A 76 -63.07 0.47 -50.29
C MET A 76 -64.33 0.95 -49.60
N VAL A 77 -65.37 0.12 -49.68
CA VAL A 77 -66.66 0.35 -49.02
C VAL A 77 -67.16 -0.97 -48.43
N THR A 78 -67.64 -0.91 -47.21
CA THR A 78 -68.23 -2.01 -46.47
C THR A 78 -69.74 -1.80 -46.41
N LEU A 79 -70.52 -2.77 -46.91
CA LEU A 79 -71.95 -2.70 -46.93
C LEU A 79 -72.58 -3.86 -46.13
N PRO A 80 -73.76 -3.71 -45.52
CA PRO A 80 -74.51 -4.80 -44.91
C PRO A 80 -74.84 -5.86 -45.95
N ARG A 81 -74.69 -7.12 -45.60
CA ARG A 81 -75.05 -8.23 -46.50
C ARG A 81 -76.58 -8.40 -46.57
N THR A 82 -77.17 -7.84 -47.60
CA THR A 82 -78.53 -8.11 -48.04
C THR A 82 -78.54 -8.52 -49.52
N ASP A 83 -79.44 -9.37 -49.89
CA ASP A 83 -79.52 -9.80 -51.31
C ASP A 83 -79.78 -8.61 -52.23
N GLU A 84 -80.49 -7.60 -51.78
CA GLU A 84 -80.65 -6.33 -52.46
C GLU A 84 -79.33 -5.56 -52.69
N ASN A 85 -78.46 -5.50 -51.62
CA ASN A 85 -77.19 -4.82 -51.75
C ASN A 85 -76.24 -5.58 -52.65
N ILE A 86 -76.22 -6.90 -52.61
CA ILE A 86 -75.47 -7.74 -53.56
C ILE A 86 -75.90 -7.51 -55.01
N ALA A 87 -77.18 -7.60 -55.26
CA ALA A 87 -77.74 -7.36 -56.59
C ALA A 87 -77.51 -5.92 -57.09
N TRP A 88 -77.67 -4.96 -56.19
CA TRP A 88 -77.44 -3.53 -56.50
C TRP A 88 -75.95 -3.26 -56.81
N VAL A 89 -75.01 -3.70 -55.98
CA VAL A 89 -73.57 -3.54 -56.19
C VAL A 89 -73.14 -4.18 -57.49
N THR A 90 -73.57 -5.39 -57.74
CA THR A 90 -73.26 -6.13 -58.98
C THR A 90 -73.79 -5.40 -60.23
N LYS A 91 -74.99 -4.87 -60.16
CA LYS A 91 -75.56 -4.07 -61.23
C LYS A 91 -74.87 -2.74 -61.46
N VAL A 92 -74.59 -1.98 -60.40
CA VAL A 92 -73.92 -0.67 -60.51
C VAL A 92 -72.49 -0.79 -61.00
N VAL A 93 -71.81 -1.85 -60.61
CA VAL A 93 -70.41 -2.08 -61.02
C VAL A 93 -70.34 -2.61 -62.42
N ASP A 94 -71.29 -3.47 -62.84
CA ASP A 94 -71.34 -4.09 -64.17
C ASP A 94 -71.82 -3.08 -65.25
N GLU A 95 -72.83 -2.27 -64.96
CA GLU A 95 -73.33 -1.25 -65.85
C GLU A 95 -72.38 -0.08 -66.13
N LYS A 96 -71.46 0.20 -65.21
CA LYS A 96 -70.56 1.37 -65.29
C LYS A 96 -69.10 1.04 -65.42
N GLY A 97 -68.72 -0.26 -65.53
CA GLY A 97 -67.37 -0.73 -65.69
C GLY A 97 -67.16 -1.65 -66.84
N LYS A 98 -65.97 -1.65 -67.44
CA LYS A 98 -65.57 -2.63 -68.46
C LYS A 98 -64.95 -3.90 -67.89
N ASN A 99 -65.11 -4.12 -66.58
CA ASN A 99 -64.26 -5.07 -65.85
C ASN A 99 -65.01 -6.20 -65.21
N LYS A 100 -64.35 -7.36 -65.11
CA LYS A 100 -64.89 -8.56 -64.47
C LYS A 100 -65.03 -8.27 -62.95
N VAL A 101 -66.27 -8.43 -62.48
CA VAL A 101 -66.51 -8.45 -61.01
C VAL A 101 -66.06 -9.82 -60.51
N VAL A 102 -65.02 -9.79 -59.67
CA VAL A 102 -64.55 -11.01 -59.00
C VAL A 102 -65.22 -11.08 -57.65
N VAL A 103 -66.07 -12.10 -57.44
CA VAL A 103 -66.74 -12.35 -56.16
C VAL A 103 -65.89 -13.38 -55.41
N GLU A 104 -65.28 -12.98 -54.27
CA GLU A 104 -64.53 -13.89 -53.40
C GLU A 104 -65.27 -14.09 -52.09
N ASN A 105 -65.14 -15.28 -51.50
CA ASN A 105 -65.71 -15.58 -50.21
C ASN A 105 -64.68 -15.15 -49.11
N ALA A 106 -65.03 -14.15 -48.32
CA ALA A 106 -64.18 -13.62 -47.29
C ALA A 106 -63.81 -14.58 -46.13
N ASN A 107 -64.46 -15.72 -46.05
CA ASN A 107 -64.27 -16.71 -44.98
C ASN A 107 -63.19 -17.77 -45.29
N GLN A 108 -62.47 -17.71 -46.41
CA GLN A 108 -61.32 -18.58 -46.64
C GLN A 108 -60.09 -17.96 -45.99
N THR A 109 -60.03 -18.01 -44.66
CA THR A 109 -58.79 -17.68 -43.88
C THR A 109 -57.82 -18.83 -44.06
N ASN A 110 -56.58 -18.48 -44.45
CA ASN A 110 -55.48 -19.43 -44.56
C ASN A 110 -54.90 -19.67 -43.17
N TYR A 111 -55.54 -20.56 -42.40
CA TYR A 111 -55.17 -20.85 -40.98
C TYR A 111 -53.67 -21.08 -40.75
N TRP A 112 -52.96 -21.62 -41.74
CA TRP A 112 -51.51 -21.82 -41.66
C TRP A 112 -50.71 -20.52 -41.70
N MET A 113 -51.20 -19.52 -42.41
CA MET A 113 -50.54 -18.23 -42.51
C MET A 113 -50.73 -17.38 -41.24
N GLU A 114 -51.95 -17.42 -40.68
CA GLU A 114 -52.20 -16.78 -39.35
C GLU A 114 -51.43 -17.44 -38.26
N PHE A 115 -51.37 -18.77 -38.21
CA PHE A 115 -50.57 -19.53 -37.26
C PHE A 115 -49.07 -19.20 -37.38
N ALA A 116 -48.55 -19.12 -38.60
CA ALA A 116 -47.15 -18.75 -38.84
C ALA A 116 -46.84 -17.31 -38.39
N ILE A 117 -47.72 -16.35 -38.62
CA ILE A 117 -47.54 -14.95 -38.22
C ILE A 117 -47.58 -14.80 -36.69
N GLN A 118 -48.38 -15.59 -35.96
CA GLN A 118 -48.46 -15.51 -34.49
C GLN A 118 -47.34 -16.27 -33.81
N ILE A 119 -46.88 -17.40 -34.31
CA ILE A 119 -45.88 -18.25 -33.62
C ILE A 119 -44.44 -17.89 -33.97
N LEU A 120 -44.18 -17.44 -35.22
CA LEU A 120 -42.81 -17.08 -35.63
C LEU A 120 -42.12 -16.01 -34.73
N PRO A 121 -42.80 -14.93 -34.28
CA PRO A 121 -42.23 -13.97 -33.35
C PRO A 121 -41.92 -14.56 -31.98
N ILE A 122 -42.79 -15.48 -31.50
CA ILE A 122 -42.60 -16.14 -30.19
C ILE A 122 -41.37 -17.06 -30.23
N LEU A 123 -41.22 -17.83 -31.31
CA LEU A 123 -40.07 -18.68 -31.54
C LEU A 123 -38.77 -17.86 -31.72
N ALA A 124 -38.87 -16.73 -32.41
CA ALA A 124 -37.74 -15.81 -32.59
C ALA A 124 -37.30 -15.17 -31.24
N LEU A 125 -38.25 -14.71 -30.42
CA LEU A 125 -37.99 -14.19 -29.07
C LEU A 125 -37.46 -15.28 -28.13
N GLY A 126 -38.03 -16.48 -28.16
CA GLY A 126 -37.52 -17.64 -27.40
C GLY A 126 -36.10 -18.04 -27.82
N GLY A 127 -35.83 -18.07 -29.13
CA GLY A 127 -34.48 -18.30 -29.66
C GLY A 127 -33.48 -17.22 -29.27
N LEU A 128 -33.89 -15.95 -29.30
CA LEU A 128 -33.05 -14.83 -28.87
C LEU A 128 -32.76 -14.89 -27.36
N ALA A 129 -33.79 -15.16 -26.56
CA ALA A 129 -33.66 -15.32 -25.12
C ALA A 129 -32.73 -16.49 -24.77
N PHE A 130 -32.92 -17.65 -25.43
CA PHE A 130 -32.03 -18.80 -25.26
C PHE A 130 -30.59 -18.50 -25.71
N PHE A 131 -30.40 -17.78 -26.79
CA PHE A 131 -29.07 -17.36 -27.26
C PHE A 131 -28.40 -16.37 -26.30
N MET A 132 -29.14 -15.37 -25.80
CA MET A 132 -28.65 -14.46 -24.79
C MET A 132 -28.29 -15.17 -23.47
N PHE A 133 -29.15 -16.07 -23.00
CA PHE A 133 -28.93 -16.87 -21.80
C PHE A 133 -27.73 -17.83 -21.95
N SER A 134 -27.59 -18.46 -23.10
CA SER A 134 -26.45 -19.30 -23.47
C SER A 134 -25.13 -18.50 -23.48
N ARG A 135 -25.17 -17.27 -24.00
CA ARG A 135 -24.01 -16.40 -24.09
C ARG A 135 -23.64 -15.77 -22.72
N MET A 136 -24.61 -15.45 -21.89
CA MET A 136 -24.41 -15.03 -20.49
C MET A 136 -23.81 -16.16 -19.64
N ASN A 137 -24.28 -17.38 -19.79
CA ASN A 137 -23.77 -18.54 -19.07
C ASN A 137 -22.33 -18.92 -19.52
N ALA A 138 -22.03 -18.83 -20.82
CA ALA A 138 -20.69 -19.12 -21.33
C ALA A 138 -19.64 -18.06 -20.94
N GLY A 139 -20.02 -16.79 -20.75
CA GLY A 139 -19.13 -15.70 -20.37
C GLY A 139 -18.98 -15.52 -18.84
N GLY A 140 -20.03 -15.80 -18.08
CA GLY A 140 -20.05 -15.62 -16.61
C GLY A 140 -19.28 -16.71 -15.87
N ASN A 141 -19.41 -17.96 -16.24
CA ASN A 141 -18.71 -19.08 -15.60
C ASN A 141 -17.19 -19.04 -15.80
N ASN A 142 -16.70 -18.60 -16.97
CA ASN A 142 -15.26 -18.50 -17.20
C ASN A 142 -14.61 -17.36 -16.39
N LYS A 143 -15.26 -16.22 -16.22
CA LYS A 143 -14.74 -15.12 -15.38
C LYS A 143 -14.80 -15.47 -13.90
N ALA A 144 -15.88 -16.08 -13.41
CA ALA A 144 -15.97 -16.53 -12.02
C ALA A 144 -14.92 -17.61 -11.69
N MET A 145 -14.64 -18.53 -12.61
CA MET A 145 -13.56 -19.52 -12.48
C MET A 145 -12.16 -18.89 -12.55
N GLU A 146 -11.98 -17.78 -13.24
CA GLU A 146 -10.70 -17.08 -13.33
C GLU A 146 -10.39 -16.31 -12.06
N PHE A 147 -11.38 -15.75 -11.35
CA PHE A 147 -11.22 -15.12 -10.05
C PHE A 147 -10.85 -16.10 -8.93
N SER A 148 -11.17 -17.37 -9.06
CA SER A 148 -10.87 -18.41 -8.06
C SER A 148 -9.49 -19.05 -8.23
N LYS A 149 -8.76 -18.72 -9.31
CA LYS A 149 -7.40 -19.24 -9.52
C LYS A 149 -6.39 -18.50 -8.65
N SER A 150 -5.46 -19.25 -8.07
CA SER A 150 -4.36 -18.69 -7.30
C SER A 150 -3.50 -17.76 -8.16
N ARG A 151 -3.20 -16.57 -7.64
CA ARG A 151 -2.26 -15.59 -8.21
C ARG A 151 -0.81 -15.89 -7.84
N ALA A 152 -0.52 -17.03 -7.17
CA ALA A 152 0.82 -17.41 -6.79
C ALA A 152 1.76 -17.37 -7.99
N ARG A 153 2.83 -16.61 -7.85
CA ARG A 153 3.91 -16.54 -8.85
C ARG A 153 4.80 -17.76 -8.64
N VAL A 154 5.06 -18.47 -9.70
CA VAL A 154 5.97 -19.63 -9.69
C VAL A 154 7.30 -19.16 -10.27
N GLU A 155 8.32 -19.10 -9.43
CA GLU A 155 9.70 -18.84 -9.84
C GLU A 155 10.42 -20.19 -9.91
N GLY A 156 10.72 -20.66 -11.12
CA GLY A 156 11.33 -22.00 -11.32
C GLY A 156 12.85 -22.00 -11.20
N ASP A 157 13.51 -20.88 -11.46
CA ASP A 157 14.97 -20.73 -11.39
C ASP A 157 15.33 -19.54 -10.50
N ILE A 158 15.56 -19.81 -9.23
CA ILE A 158 15.93 -18.78 -8.26
C ILE A 158 17.47 -18.68 -8.23
N LYS A 159 17.94 -17.49 -8.62
CA LYS A 159 19.38 -17.20 -8.63
C LYS A 159 19.94 -16.79 -7.28
N VAL A 160 19.07 -16.39 -6.35
CA VAL A 160 19.46 -15.96 -5.00
C VAL A 160 19.98 -17.15 -4.21
N ARG A 161 21.12 -16.98 -3.56
CA ARG A 161 21.80 -17.99 -2.73
C ARG A 161 22.15 -17.41 -1.35
N PHE A 162 22.58 -18.21 -0.41
CA PHE A 162 23.00 -17.75 0.93
C PHE A 162 24.13 -16.74 0.92
N LYS A 163 24.98 -16.73 -0.10
CA LYS A 163 26.02 -15.71 -0.31
C LYS A 163 25.47 -14.30 -0.57
N ASP A 164 24.20 -14.20 -0.98
CA ASP A 164 23.52 -12.94 -1.26
C ASP A 164 22.70 -12.44 -0.06
N VAL A 165 22.63 -13.24 1.01
CA VAL A 165 22.04 -12.92 2.30
C VAL A 165 23.18 -12.74 3.29
N ALA A 166 23.29 -11.58 3.92
CA ALA A 166 24.32 -11.27 4.91
C ALA A 166 23.72 -10.94 6.27
N GLY A 167 24.48 -11.10 7.33
CA GLY A 167 24.08 -10.71 8.71
C GLY A 167 22.94 -11.54 9.30
N CYS A 168 22.78 -12.80 8.87
CA CYS A 168 21.74 -13.74 9.33
C CYS A 168 22.32 -15.15 9.46
N ASP A 169 23.48 -15.31 10.11
CA ASP A 169 24.19 -16.60 10.11
C ASP A 169 23.46 -17.65 10.96
N GLU A 170 22.87 -17.27 12.08
CA GLU A 170 22.08 -18.13 12.95
C GLU A 170 20.81 -18.58 12.25
N GLU A 171 20.08 -17.67 11.61
CA GLU A 171 18.87 -17.97 10.86
C GLU A 171 19.16 -18.88 9.66
N LYS A 172 20.29 -18.67 8.96
CA LYS A 172 20.74 -19.56 7.89
C LYS A 172 21.04 -20.97 8.43
N ALA A 173 21.66 -21.08 9.60
CA ALA A 173 21.93 -22.36 10.22
C ALA A 173 20.64 -23.11 10.59
N GLU A 174 19.64 -22.41 11.12
CA GLU A 174 18.33 -22.98 11.44
C GLU A 174 17.59 -23.52 10.21
N VAL A 175 17.64 -22.79 9.09
CA VAL A 175 16.92 -23.21 7.88
C VAL A 175 17.73 -24.21 7.03
N LYS A 176 18.98 -24.49 7.35
CA LYS A 176 19.84 -25.41 6.60
C LYS A 176 19.30 -26.86 6.62
N GLU A 177 18.72 -27.28 7.72
CA GLU A 177 18.10 -28.63 7.82
C GLU A 177 16.99 -28.83 6.78
N ILE A 178 16.29 -27.75 6.43
CA ILE A 178 15.21 -27.78 5.45
C ILE A 178 15.74 -27.92 4.05
N ILE A 179 16.86 -27.28 3.75
CA ILE A 179 17.57 -27.43 2.47
C ILE A 179 18.02 -28.87 2.31
N ASP A 180 18.61 -29.46 3.35
CA ASP A 180 19.06 -30.84 3.35
C ASP A 180 17.89 -31.82 3.16
N TYR A 181 16.75 -31.54 3.79
CA TYR A 181 15.52 -32.31 3.59
C TYR A 181 14.98 -32.23 2.17
N LEU A 182 14.88 -31.03 1.62
CA LEU A 182 14.35 -30.82 0.27
C LEU A 182 15.22 -31.47 -0.80
N LYS A 183 16.53 -31.55 -0.54
CA LYS A 183 17.50 -32.28 -1.41
C LYS A 183 17.41 -33.80 -1.29
N ASP A 184 17.26 -34.33 -0.09
CA ASP A 184 17.16 -35.76 0.17
C ASP A 184 16.15 -36.08 1.28
N PRO A 185 14.84 -36.13 0.95
CA PRO A 185 13.79 -36.44 1.92
C PRO A 185 13.91 -37.85 2.53
N LYS A 186 14.50 -38.79 1.78
CA LYS A 186 14.61 -40.19 2.23
C LYS A 186 15.52 -40.36 3.44
N LYS A 187 16.62 -39.63 3.50
CA LYS A 187 17.55 -39.64 4.63
C LYS A 187 16.87 -39.36 5.96
N PHE A 188 15.89 -38.50 5.98
CA PHE A 188 15.15 -38.12 7.20
C PHE A 188 14.06 -39.15 7.52
N SER A 189 13.34 -39.65 6.52
CA SER A 189 12.31 -40.66 6.73
C SER A 189 12.89 -42.00 7.19
N ASP A 190 14.06 -42.41 6.70
CA ASP A 190 14.73 -43.65 7.11
C ASP A 190 15.18 -43.63 8.58
N MET A 191 15.44 -42.42 9.12
CA MET A 191 15.74 -42.20 10.54
C MET A 191 14.49 -41.99 11.40
N GLY A 192 13.28 -41.96 10.80
CA GLY A 192 12.04 -41.66 11.49
C GLY A 192 11.88 -40.21 11.91
N ALA A 193 12.71 -39.30 11.38
CA ALA A 193 12.64 -37.88 11.68
C ALA A 193 11.46 -37.22 10.95
N ARG A 194 10.74 -36.37 11.67
CA ARG A 194 9.65 -35.51 11.12
C ARG A 194 10.18 -34.12 10.89
N ILE A 195 10.10 -33.69 9.66
CA ILE A 195 10.45 -32.29 9.29
C ILE A 195 9.26 -31.37 9.51
N PRO A 196 9.50 -30.13 9.98
CA PRO A 196 8.44 -29.15 10.13
C PRO A 196 7.76 -28.89 8.79
N LYS A 197 6.42 -28.95 8.78
CA LYS A 197 5.62 -28.65 7.59
C LYS A 197 5.65 -27.17 7.24
N GLY A 198 5.78 -26.33 8.26
CA GLY A 198 5.77 -24.88 8.11
C GLY A 198 6.75 -24.17 9.02
N ILE A 199 7.30 -23.09 8.50
CA ILE A 199 8.18 -22.17 9.21
C ILE A 199 7.55 -20.80 9.20
N LEU A 200 7.50 -20.17 10.37
CA LEU A 200 7.08 -18.79 10.52
C LEU A 200 8.31 -17.89 10.68
N MET A 201 8.59 -17.06 9.69
CA MET A 201 9.63 -16.03 9.76
C MET A 201 9.03 -14.75 10.38
N VAL A 202 9.60 -14.34 11.50
CA VAL A 202 9.13 -13.19 12.27
C VAL A 202 10.24 -12.15 12.37
N GLY A 203 9.91 -10.87 12.34
CA GLY A 203 10.87 -9.80 12.57
C GLY A 203 10.42 -8.46 11.98
N PRO A 204 11.16 -7.37 12.26
CA PRO A 204 10.87 -6.05 11.73
C PRO A 204 10.83 -6.02 10.20
N PRO A 205 10.15 -5.03 9.59
CA PRO A 205 10.19 -4.86 8.14
C PRO A 205 11.61 -4.57 7.66
N GLY A 206 11.93 -4.99 6.43
CA GLY A 206 13.23 -4.73 5.82
C GLY A 206 14.39 -5.62 6.28
N THR A 207 14.17 -6.59 7.20
CA THR A 207 15.23 -7.50 7.71
C THR A 207 15.61 -8.63 6.76
N GLY A 208 14.96 -8.75 5.59
CA GLY A 208 15.35 -9.74 4.56
C GLY A 208 14.60 -11.07 4.63
N LYS A 209 13.48 -11.20 5.35
CA LYS A 209 12.68 -12.43 5.47
C LYS A 209 12.35 -13.07 4.11
N THR A 210 11.84 -12.30 3.17
CA THR A 210 11.52 -12.76 1.81
C THR A 210 12.77 -13.16 1.03
N LEU A 211 13.89 -12.44 1.23
CA LEU A 211 15.18 -12.76 0.62
C LEU A 211 15.75 -14.07 1.14
N LEU A 212 15.68 -14.28 2.46
CA LEU A 212 16.12 -15.54 3.10
C LEU A 212 15.28 -16.72 2.61
N ALA A 213 13.95 -16.58 2.51
CA ALA A 213 13.08 -17.63 1.98
C ALA A 213 13.43 -17.99 0.51
N LYS A 214 13.72 -16.99 -0.33
CA LYS A 214 14.21 -17.21 -1.70
C LYS A 214 15.57 -17.90 -1.72
N ALA A 215 16.47 -17.52 -0.83
CA ALA A 215 17.78 -18.13 -0.75
C ALA A 215 17.69 -19.62 -0.34
N VAL A 216 16.79 -19.98 0.57
CA VAL A 216 16.50 -21.37 0.93
C VAL A 216 16.06 -22.18 -0.30
N ALA A 217 15.12 -21.65 -1.07
CA ALA A 217 14.65 -22.31 -2.30
C ALA A 217 15.77 -22.42 -3.35
N GLY A 218 16.55 -21.35 -3.51
CA GLY A 218 17.70 -21.35 -4.38
C GLY A 218 18.77 -22.36 -3.98
N GLU A 219 19.12 -22.46 -2.70
CA GLU A 219 20.10 -23.44 -2.22
C GLU A 219 19.59 -24.88 -2.32
N ALA A 220 18.28 -25.09 -2.12
CA ALA A 220 17.66 -26.41 -2.29
C ALA A 220 17.43 -26.79 -3.76
N ASP A 221 17.53 -25.83 -4.68
CA ASP A 221 17.25 -25.97 -6.11
C ASP A 221 15.82 -26.48 -6.39
N VAL A 222 14.84 -25.90 -5.68
CA VAL A 222 13.42 -26.26 -5.80
C VAL A 222 12.58 -25.06 -6.23
N PRO A 223 11.44 -25.30 -6.92
CA PRO A 223 10.49 -24.25 -7.29
C PRO A 223 9.96 -23.49 -6.07
N PHE A 224 9.78 -22.18 -6.24
CA PHE A 224 9.31 -21.25 -5.24
C PHE A 224 7.96 -20.65 -5.65
N PHE A 225 6.93 -20.89 -4.86
CA PHE A 225 5.61 -20.29 -5.02
C PHE A 225 5.51 -19.10 -4.09
N SER A 226 5.42 -17.91 -4.61
CA SER A 226 5.26 -16.68 -3.80
C SER A 226 3.87 -16.11 -3.93
N ILE A 227 3.25 -15.79 -2.79
CA ILE A 227 1.96 -15.14 -2.69
C ILE A 227 1.93 -14.22 -1.46
N SER A 228 1.23 -13.10 -1.55
CA SER A 228 0.94 -12.26 -0.38
C SER A 228 -0.33 -12.75 0.33
N GLY A 229 -0.34 -12.69 1.66
CA GLY A 229 -1.55 -12.96 2.46
C GLY A 229 -2.72 -12.08 2.03
N SER A 230 -2.46 -10.86 1.61
CA SER A 230 -3.48 -9.95 1.08
C SER A 230 -4.16 -10.44 -0.21
N ASP A 231 -3.46 -11.26 -1.03
CA ASP A 231 -4.02 -11.84 -2.25
C ASP A 231 -5.14 -12.87 -1.98
N PHE A 232 -5.24 -13.35 -0.76
CA PHE A 232 -6.30 -14.26 -0.34
C PHE A 232 -7.55 -13.53 0.16
N VAL A 233 -7.46 -12.24 0.47
CA VAL A 233 -8.59 -11.45 0.98
C VAL A 233 -9.28 -10.77 -0.20
N GLU A 234 -10.54 -11.14 -0.45
CA GLU A 234 -11.37 -10.59 -1.53
C GLU A 234 -12.77 -10.24 -0.99
N MET A 235 -13.53 -9.46 -1.76
CA MET A 235 -14.89 -9.07 -1.36
C MET A 235 -15.92 -10.21 -1.47
N PHE A 236 -15.61 -11.27 -2.25
CA PHE A 236 -16.54 -12.37 -2.48
C PHE A 236 -16.22 -13.56 -1.59
N VAL A 237 -17.17 -13.95 -0.75
CA VAL A 237 -17.06 -15.07 0.19
C VAL A 237 -16.71 -16.37 -0.56
N GLY A 238 -15.68 -17.07 -0.06
CA GLY A 238 -15.20 -18.35 -0.60
C GLY A 238 -14.14 -18.25 -1.70
N THR A 239 -13.83 -17.05 -2.21
CA THR A 239 -12.80 -16.87 -3.24
C THR A 239 -11.41 -17.13 -2.68
N GLY A 240 -11.09 -16.60 -1.49
CA GLY A 240 -9.82 -16.81 -0.81
C GLY A 240 -9.57 -18.28 -0.51
N ALA A 241 -10.56 -18.97 0.04
CA ALA A 241 -10.48 -20.41 0.29
C ALA A 241 -10.25 -21.22 -1.01
N SER A 242 -10.83 -20.79 -2.14
CA SER A 242 -10.61 -21.42 -3.44
C SER A 242 -9.17 -21.21 -3.94
N ARG A 243 -8.61 -20.02 -3.74
CA ARG A 243 -7.21 -19.72 -4.10
C ARG A 243 -6.22 -20.53 -3.26
N VAL A 244 -6.49 -20.69 -1.96
CA VAL A 244 -5.70 -21.57 -1.09
C VAL A 244 -5.68 -22.98 -1.65
N ARG A 245 -6.85 -23.58 -1.95
CA ARG A 245 -6.93 -24.92 -2.54
C ARG A 245 -6.16 -25.06 -3.86
N ASP A 246 -6.31 -24.08 -4.76
CA ASP A 246 -5.61 -24.08 -6.05
C ASP A 246 -4.09 -23.98 -5.88
N MET A 247 -3.62 -23.14 -4.96
CA MET A 247 -2.21 -23.01 -4.62
C MET A 247 -1.63 -24.35 -4.11
N PHE A 248 -2.27 -24.97 -3.11
CA PHE A 248 -1.82 -26.27 -2.58
C PHE A 248 -1.90 -27.38 -3.61
N LYS A 249 -2.91 -27.37 -4.48
CA LYS A 249 -3.02 -28.31 -5.60
C LYS A 249 -1.83 -28.20 -6.55
N LYS A 250 -1.44 -26.96 -6.90
CA LYS A 250 -0.26 -26.70 -7.75
C LYS A 250 1.03 -27.12 -7.06
N ALA A 251 1.20 -26.78 -5.78
CA ALA A 251 2.37 -27.20 -5.00
C ALA A 251 2.50 -28.72 -4.94
N LYS A 252 1.40 -29.46 -4.70
CA LYS A 252 1.37 -30.93 -4.72
C LYS A 252 1.77 -31.53 -6.07
N GLN A 253 1.51 -30.85 -7.16
CA GLN A 253 1.89 -31.28 -8.53
C GLN A 253 3.36 -31.00 -8.86
N THR A 254 3.99 -30.08 -8.15
CA THR A 254 5.35 -29.59 -8.44
C THR A 254 6.35 -29.98 -7.37
N ALA A 255 5.95 -30.77 -6.37
CA ALA A 255 6.82 -31.20 -5.28
C ALA A 255 8.09 -31.95 -5.80
N PRO A 256 9.29 -31.71 -5.21
CA PRO A 256 9.54 -30.88 -4.03
C PRO A 256 9.50 -29.37 -4.35
N CYS A 257 8.92 -28.56 -3.45
CA CYS A 257 8.81 -27.11 -3.65
C CYS A 257 8.65 -26.37 -2.32
N ILE A 258 8.87 -25.04 -2.36
CA ILE A 258 8.60 -24.13 -1.25
C ILE A 258 7.38 -23.28 -1.60
N VAL A 259 6.45 -23.15 -0.66
CA VAL A 259 5.32 -22.21 -0.71
C VAL A 259 5.59 -21.08 0.27
N PHE A 260 5.82 -19.88 -0.24
CA PHE A 260 6.07 -18.69 0.56
C PHE A 260 4.82 -17.81 0.62
N ILE A 261 4.38 -17.49 1.84
CA ILE A 261 3.25 -16.60 2.11
C ILE A 261 3.78 -15.39 2.84
N ASP A 262 3.89 -14.27 2.14
CA ASP A 262 4.27 -13.00 2.76
C ASP A 262 3.07 -12.34 3.44
N GLU A 263 3.31 -11.54 4.47
CA GLU A 263 2.27 -10.82 5.22
C GLU A 263 1.12 -11.76 5.66
N ILE A 264 1.46 -12.91 6.27
CA ILE A 264 0.46 -13.91 6.68
C ILE A 264 -0.57 -13.33 7.66
N ASP A 265 -0.25 -12.28 8.39
CA ASP A 265 -1.13 -11.56 9.31
C ASP A 265 -2.34 -10.92 8.60
N ALA A 266 -2.28 -10.69 7.28
CA ALA A 266 -3.43 -10.25 6.50
C ALA A 266 -4.60 -11.28 6.55
N VAL A 267 -4.28 -12.57 6.61
CA VAL A 267 -5.26 -13.68 6.68
C VAL A 267 -5.32 -14.31 8.06
N GLY A 268 -4.15 -14.45 8.71
CA GLY A 268 -3.94 -15.18 9.94
C GLY A 268 -4.26 -14.44 11.23
N ARG A 269 -4.91 -13.30 11.18
CA ARG A 269 -5.23 -12.50 12.37
C ARG A 269 -6.25 -13.20 13.27
N GLN A 270 -6.06 -13.07 14.60
CA GLN A 270 -6.98 -13.59 15.62
C GLN A 270 -8.43 -13.17 15.39
N ARG A 271 -9.35 -14.07 15.72
CA ARG A 271 -10.80 -13.86 15.65
C ARG A 271 -11.21 -12.77 16.61
N GLY A 272 -11.69 -11.66 16.09
CA GLY A 272 -12.19 -10.53 16.88
C GLY A 272 -13.69 -10.40 16.78
N ALA A 273 -14.33 -9.96 17.86
CA ALA A 273 -15.72 -9.55 17.88
C ALA A 273 -15.94 -8.24 17.09
N GLY A 274 -15.59 -8.21 15.80
CA GLY A 274 -15.84 -7.08 14.92
C GLY A 274 -17.20 -7.24 14.25
N MET A 275 -18.13 -6.33 14.51
CA MET A 275 -19.37 -6.20 13.74
C MET A 275 -19.08 -5.70 12.34
N GLY A 276 -18.88 -6.63 11.36
CA GLY A 276 -18.70 -6.29 9.94
C GLY A 276 -18.44 -7.51 9.07
N GLY A 277 -19.19 -7.67 7.98
CA GLY A 277 -19.18 -8.83 7.07
C GLY A 277 -17.88 -9.12 6.30
N GLY A 278 -16.77 -8.41 6.58
CA GLY A 278 -15.44 -8.70 6.03
C GLY A 278 -14.63 -9.72 6.83
N ASN A 279 -15.08 -10.11 8.01
CA ASN A 279 -14.38 -11.09 8.84
C ASN A 279 -14.63 -12.53 8.42
N ASP A 280 -15.82 -12.83 7.89
CA ASP A 280 -16.24 -14.19 7.52
C ASP A 280 -15.40 -14.78 6.38
N GLU A 281 -15.05 -13.97 5.38
CA GLU A 281 -14.18 -14.39 4.25
C GLU A 281 -12.77 -14.71 4.73
N ARG A 282 -12.22 -13.87 5.59
CA ARG A 282 -10.89 -14.06 6.17
C ARG A 282 -10.83 -15.31 7.03
N GLU A 283 -11.82 -15.53 7.89
CA GLU A 283 -11.90 -16.73 8.73
C GLU A 283 -12.06 -18.00 7.90
N GLN A 284 -12.89 -17.96 6.85
CA GLN A 284 -13.06 -19.09 5.95
C GLN A 284 -11.76 -19.42 5.22
N THR A 285 -11.01 -18.40 4.80
CA THR A 285 -9.73 -18.55 4.13
C THR A 285 -8.67 -19.11 5.08
N LEU A 286 -8.58 -18.57 6.30
CA LEU A 286 -7.70 -19.12 7.35
C LEU A 286 -8.02 -20.57 7.64
N ASN A 287 -9.29 -20.91 7.86
CA ASN A 287 -9.71 -22.29 8.12
C ASN A 287 -9.32 -23.22 6.96
N GLN A 288 -9.46 -22.76 5.71
CA GLN A 288 -9.03 -23.55 4.55
C GLN A 288 -7.52 -23.75 4.52
N LEU A 289 -6.72 -22.70 4.88
CA LEU A 289 -5.26 -22.81 4.99
C LEU A 289 -4.88 -23.87 6.03
N LEU A 290 -5.51 -23.85 7.21
CA LEU A 290 -5.28 -24.83 8.25
C LEU A 290 -5.64 -26.25 7.81
N VAL A 291 -6.77 -26.41 7.12
CA VAL A 291 -7.20 -27.72 6.57
C VAL A 291 -6.21 -28.26 5.54
N GLU A 292 -5.70 -27.41 4.64
CA GLU A 292 -4.71 -27.86 3.65
C GLU A 292 -3.37 -28.24 4.30
N MET A 293 -2.93 -27.50 5.34
CA MET A 293 -1.72 -27.84 6.11
C MET A 293 -1.88 -29.13 6.89
N ASP A 294 -3.02 -29.31 7.57
CA ASP A 294 -3.32 -30.54 8.32
C ASP A 294 -3.45 -31.75 7.37
N GLY A 295 -4.02 -31.55 6.19
CA GLY A 295 -4.19 -32.56 5.15
C GLY A 295 -2.92 -32.92 4.36
N MET A 296 -1.79 -32.28 4.62
CA MET A 296 -0.50 -32.72 4.07
C MET A 296 0.00 -33.95 4.83
N THR A 297 0.23 -35.03 4.10
CA THR A 297 0.89 -36.21 4.65
C THR A 297 2.36 -35.94 4.99
N GLU A 298 2.92 -36.69 5.89
CA GLU A 298 4.34 -36.59 6.21
C GLU A 298 5.19 -36.85 4.94
N ASN A 299 6.25 -36.07 4.75
CA ASN A 299 7.22 -36.22 3.65
C ASN A 299 6.67 -35.97 2.23
N THR A 300 5.72 -35.04 2.06
CA THR A 300 5.24 -34.61 0.73
C THR A 300 6.28 -33.84 -0.11
N GLY A 301 7.42 -33.46 0.46
CA GLY A 301 8.41 -32.59 -0.20
C GLY A 301 7.97 -31.15 -0.34
N ILE A 302 6.91 -30.74 0.35
CA ILE A 302 6.42 -29.34 0.35
C ILE A 302 6.74 -28.73 1.70
N VAL A 303 7.41 -27.59 1.70
CA VAL A 303 7.64 -26.78 2.90
C VAL A 303 6.94 -25.43 2.72
N ILE A 304 6.17 -25.03 3.74
CA ILE A 304 5.49 -23.74 3.75
C ILE A 304 6.34 -22.78 4.58
N ILE A 305 6.68 -21.64 4.03
CA ILE A 305 7.35 -20.56 4.76
C ILE A 305 6.41 -19.37 4.79
N ALA A 306 6.02 -18.90 5.97
CA ALA A 306 5.23 -17.68 6.11
C ALA A 306 6.08 -16.58 6.74
N ALA A 307 5.86 -15.34 6.35
CA ALA A 307 6.51 -14.17 6.93
C ALA A 307 5.49 -13.20 7.52
N THR A 308 5.83 -12.60 8.66
CA THR A 308 5.05 -11.54 9.29
C THR A 308 5.95 -10.56 10.03
N ASN A 309 5.51 -9.31 10.09
CA ASN A 309 6.11 -8.27 10.94
C ASN A 309 5.37 -8.16 12.30
N ARG A 310 4.24 -8.86 12.43
CA ARG A 310 3.34 -8.75 13.59
C ARG A 310 2.92 -10.12 14.13
N PRO A 311 3.80 -10.82 14.80
CA PRO A 311 3.47 -12.13 15.38
C PRO A 311 2.39 -12.05 16.47
N ASP A 312 2.26 -10.89 17.12
CA ASP A 312 1.29 -10.58 18.18
C ASP A 312 -0.18 -10.69 17.75
N VAL A 313 -0.46 -10.44 16.46
CA VAL A 313 -1.83 -10.45 15.94
C VAL A 313 -2.25 -11.81 15.36
N LEU A 314 -1.33 -12.77 15.24
CA LEU A 314 -1.61 -14.07 14.63
C LEU A 314 -2.51 -14.95 15.49
N ASP A 315 -3.39 -15.70 14.83
CA ASP A 315 -4.21 -16.72 15.48
C ASP A 315 -3.30 -17.86 16.03
N PRO A 316 -3.36 -18.19 17.33
CA PRO A 316 -2.56 -19.26 17.92
C PRO A 316 -2.75 -20.62 17.22
N ALA A 317 -3.85 -20.83 16.52
CA ALA A 317 -4.08 -22.04 15.74
C ALA A 317 -3.06 -22.25 14.63
N LEU A 318 -2.46 -21.16 14.08
CA LEU A 318 -1.40 -21.27 13.08
C LEU A 318 -0.09 -21.83 13.66
N GLN A 319 0.20 -21.54 14.93
CA GLN A 319 1.45 -21.92 15.61
C GLN A 319 1.38 -23.29 16.29
N ARG A 320 0.27 -24.03 16.09
CA ARG A 320 0.15 -25.39 16.64
C ARG A 320 1.03 -26.37 15.87
N SER A 321 1.52 -27.39 16.59
CA SER A 321 2.31 -28.49 15.99
C SER A 321 1.58 -29.14 14.80
N GLY A 322 2.32 -29.41 13.73
CA GLY A 322 1.79 -29.88 12.45
C GLY A 322 1.41 -28.77 11.46
N ARG A 323 1.63 -27.50 11.82
CA ARG A 323 1.39 -26.31 10.99
C ARG A 323 2.66 -25.49 10.89
N PHE A 324 2.72 -24.29 11.50
CA PHE A 324 3.96 -23.54 11.62
C PHE A 324 4.69 -23.97 12.91
N ASP A 325 5.35 -25.09 12.82
CA ASP A 325 6.00 -25.74 13.97
C ASP A 325 7.25 -25.04 14.44
N ARG A 326 7.90 -24.29 13.55
CA ARG A 326 9.16 -23.62 13.81
C ARG A 326 9.01 -22.12 13.53
N THR A 327 9.49 -21.33 14.47
CA THR A 327 9.56 -19.87 14.31
C THR A 327 11.02 -19.45 14.18
N VAL A 328 11.36 -18.76 13.10
CA VAL A 328 12.67 -18.16 12.85
C VAL A 328 12.55 -16.66 13.00
N THR A 329 13.23 -16.11 14.00
CA THR A 329 13.20 -14.66 14.25
C THR A 329 14.34 -13.99 13.53
N VAL A 330 14.03 -13.16 12.52
CA VAL A 330 15.00 -12.37 11.76
C VAL A 330 15.07 -10.98 12.38
N SER A 331 16.06 -10.78 13.22
CA SER A 331 16.27 -9.55 13.96
C SER A 331 16.92 -8.44 13.11
N LEU A 332 16.97 -7.21 13.63
CA LEU A 332 17.81 -6.18 13.03
C LEU A 332 19.29 -6.60 13.13
N PRO A 333 20.12 -6.32 12.11
CA PRO A 333 21.50 -6.72 12.09
C PRO A 333 22.33 -5.94 13.14
N ASP A 334 23.26 -6.63 13.79
CA ASP A 334 24.30 -6.03 14.62
C ASP A 334 25.32 -5.28 13.73
N LYS A 335 26.30 -4.62 14.34
CA LYS A 335 27.35 -3.87 13.62
C LYS A 335 28.05 -4.73 12.57
N ARG A 336 28.37 -6.00 12.89
CA ARG A 336 29.04 -6.93 11.97
C ARG A 336 28.11 -7.27 10.80
N GLY A 337 26.87 -7.63 11.09
CA GLY A 337 25.86 -7.93 10.07
C GLY A 337 25.59 -6.73 9.16
N ARG A 338 25.53 -5.49 9.69
CA ARG A 338 25.37 -4.29 8.86
C ARG A 338 26.55 -4.09 7.91
N LYS A 339 27.78 -4.32 8.36
CA LYS A 339 28.95 -4.28 7.50
C LYS A 339 28.86 -5.29 6.37
N GLU A 340 28.54 -6.55 6.67
CA GLU A 340 28.39 -7.62 5.69
C GLU A 340 27.27 -7.30 4.68
N ILE A 341 26.15 -6.75 5.13
CA ILE A 341 25.04 -6.31 4.26
C ILE A 341 25.50 -5.18 3.34
N LEU A 342 26.20 -4.19 3.88
CA LEU A 342 26.76 -3.11 3.06
C LEU A 342 27.73 -3.64 2.00
N GLU A 343 28.60 -4.60 2.34
CA GLU A 343 29.51 -5.25 1.39
C GLU A 343 28.76 -5.96 0.25
N VAL A 344 27.64 -6.63 0.55
CA VAL A 344 26.80 -7.26 -0.47
C VAL A 344 26.20 -6.25 -1.42
N HIS A 345 25.62 -5.17 -0.89
CA HIS A 345 24.98 -4.13 -1.70
C HIS A 345 25.97 -3.18 -2.40
N ALA A 346 27.22 -3.14 -1.94
CA ALA A 346 28.30 -2.37 -2.55
C ALA A 346 28.87 -3.01 -3.84
N ARG A 347 28.72 -4.33 -4.03
CA ARG A 347 29.33 -5.11 -5.14
C ARG A 347 29.11 -4.51 -6.53
N ASN A 348 27.97 -3.88 -6.76
CA ASN A 348 27.58 -3.33 -8.06
C ASN A 348 27.68 -1.78 -8.10
N LYS A 349 28.30 -1.16 -7.10
CA LYS A 349 28.40 0.29 -6.99
C LYS A 349 29.86 0.74 -7.11
N LYS A 350 30.08 1.92 -7.70
CA LYS A 350 31.40 2.53 -7.78
C LYS A 350 31.64 3.39 -6.55
N ILE A 351 32.24 2.81 -5.55
CA ILE A 351 32.53 3.46 -4.26
C ILE A 351 34.01 3.86 -4.25
N SER A 352 34.32 5.01 -3.67
CA SER A 352 35.70 5.50 -3.51
C SER A 352 36.49 4.63 -2.51
N GLU A 353 37.80 4.56 -2.66
CA GLU A 353 38.68 3.75 -1.81
C GLU A 353 38.76 4.29 -0.36
N ASP A 354 38.48 5.57 -0.17
CA ASP A 354 38.43 6.24 1.13
C ASP A 354 37.18 5.90 1.96
N VAL A 355 36.16 5.29 1.34
CA VAL A 355 34.93 4.92 2.02
C VAL A 355 35.12 3.68 2.89
N SER A 356 35.01 3.85 4.20
CA SER A 356 35.01 2.76 5.14
C SER A 356 33.60 2.25 5.42
N LEU A 357 33.24 1.07 4.86
CA LEU A 357 31.95 0.40 5.14
C LEU A 357 31.81 0.04 6.61
N GLU A 358 32.94 -0.15 7.34
CA GLU A 358 32.90 -0.38 8.78
C GLU A 358 32.46 0.89 9.54
N ASN A 359 32.95 2.07 9.16
CA ASN A 359 32.51 3.32 9.75
C ASN A 359 31.05 3.60 9.44
N LEU A 360 30.60 3.26 8.22
CA LEU A 360 29.20 3.36 7.82
C LEU A 360 28.31 2.47 8.71
N ALA A 361 28.74 1.21 8.95
CA ALA A 361 28.03 0.29 9.85
C ALA A 361 27.97 0.78 11.30
N LYS A 362 29.03 1.46 11.79
CA LYS A 362 29.02 2.09 13.14
C LYS A 362 27.99 3.22 13.24
N ARG A 363 27.80 3.99 12.17
CA ARG A 363 26.94 5.18 12.12
C ARG A 363 25.45 4.87 11.80
N THR A 364 25.14 3.61 11.53
CA THR A 364 23.78 3.15 11.19
C THR A 364 23.20 2.13 12.17
N PRO A 365 23.27 2.38 13.52
CA PRO A 365 22.66 1.47 14.49
C PRO A 365 21.14 1.42 14.26
N GLY A 366 20.57 0.21 14.38
CA GLY A 366 19.13 0.02 14.22
C GLY A 366 18.60 0.03 12.77
N PHE A 367 19.47 0.17 11.76
CA PHE A 367 19.07 0.07 10.36
C PHE A 367 18.81 -1.39 9.98
N SER A 368 17.74 -1.59 9.22
CA SER A 368 17.44 -2.86 8.57
C SER A 368 18.32 -3.06 7.31
N GLY A 369 18.32 -4.25 6.75
CA GLY A 369 18.99 -4.52 5.48
C GLY A 369 18.48 -3.64 4.33
N ALA A 370 17.18 -3.37 4.29
CA ALA A 370 16.57 -2.48 3.31
C ALA A 370 16.99 -1.01 3.48
N ASP A 371 17.14 -0.54 4.73
CA ASP A 371 17.64 0.82 4.98
C ASP A 371 19.08 0.97 4.51
N LEU A 372 19.93 -0.02 4.77
CA LEU A 372 21.32 -0.04 4.32
C LEU A 372 21.47 -0.07 2.80
N GLU A 373 20.63 -0.87 2.12
CA GLU A 373 20.52 -0.84 0.66
C GLU A 373 20.15 0.55 0.16
N ASN A 374 19.16 1.17 0.79
CA ASN A 374 18.67 2.49 0.44
C ASN A 374 19.74 3.57 0.66
N VAL A 375 20.53 3.51 1.74
CA VAL A 375 21.67 4.43 1.96
C VAL A 375 22.64 4.38 0.79
N LEU A 376 23.06 3.19 0.37
CA LEU A 376 24.00 3.04 -0.75
C LEU A 376 23.36 3.46 -2.08
N ASN A 377 22.06 3.29 -2.24
CA ASN A 377 21.34 3.74 -3.43
C ASN A 377 21.18 5.26 -3.47
N GLU A 378 20.79 5.88 -2.35
CA GLU A 378 20.70 7.34 -2.23
C GLU A 378 22.07 8.00 -2.41
N GLY A 379 23.14 7.42 -1.85
CA GLY A 379 24.51 7.89 -2.09
C GLY A 379 24.89 7.87 -3.57
N ALA A 380 24.50 6.82 -4.29
CA ALA A 380 24.72 6.74 -5.74
C ALA A 380 23.92 7.82 -6.49
N ILE A 381 22.67 8.08 -6.10
CA ILE A 381 21.82 9.12 -6.69
C ILE A 381 22.41 10.50 -6.44
N LEU A 382 22.92 10.76 -5.22
CA LEU A 382 23.57 12.01 -4.87
C LEU A 382 24.83 12.26 -5.69
N ALA A 383 25.71 11.27 -5.80
CA ALA A 383 26.93 11.36 -6.62
C ALA A 383 26.59 11.67 -8.10
N VAL A 384 25.57 11.02 -8.67
CA VAL A 384 25.12 11.31 -10.05
C VAL A 384 24.57 12.73 -10.17
N ARG A 385 23.81 13.20 -9.21
CA ARG A 385 23.25 14.56 -9.18
C ARG A 385 24.32 15.65 -9.15
N GLU A 386 25.46 15.36 -8.51
CA GLU A 386 26.63 16.24 -8.47
C GLU A 386 27.62 16.00 -9.63
N ASN A 387 27.22 15.20 -10.62
CA ASN A 387 28.06 14.81 -11.76
C ASN A 387 29.36 14.07 -11.38
N LYS A 388 29.41 13.45 -10.19
CA LYS A 388 30.49 12.58 -9.75
C LYS A 388 30.38 11.22 -10.44
N LYS A 389 31.53 10.56 -10.65
CA LYS A 389 31.59 9.20 -11.25
C LYS A 389 31.74 8.09 -10.20
N ILE A 390 32.04 8.46 -8.98
CA ILE A 390 32.37 7.58 -7.85
C ILE A 390 31.65 8.14 -6.63
N ILE A 391 31.14 7.27 -5.78
CA ILE A 391 30.42 7.63 -4.55
C ILE A 391 31.50 7.93 -3.48
N SER A 392 31.47 9.13 -2.91
CA SER A 392 32.37 9.56 -1.83
C SER A 392 31.74 9.28 -0.44
N MET A 393 32.54 9.45 0.63
CA MET A 393 32.02 9.34 1.99
C MET A 393 30.98 10.42 2.31
N ASP A 394 31.16 11.64 1.77
CA ASP A 394 30.21 12.75 1.96
C ASP A 394 28.84 12.45 1.34
N ASP A 395 28.82 11.78 0.16
CA ASP A 395 27.58 11.37 -0.48
C ASP A 395 26.83 10.35 0.39
N LEU A 396 27.55 9.45 1.05
CA LEU A 396 26.95 8.44 1.92
C LEU A 396 26.50 9.03 3.25
N ASP A 397 27.21 10.01 3.78
CA ASP A 397 26.82 10.75 4.98
C ASP A 397 25.52 11.52 4.77
N GLU A 398 25.38 12.21 3.63
CA GLU A 398 24.13 12.88 3.25
C GLU A 398 23.02 11.84 2.98
N ALA A 399 23.37 10.67 2.46
CA ALA A 399 22.41 9.59 2.24
C ALA A 399 21.87 9.01 3.55
N ILE A 400 22.72 8.80 4.59
CA ILE A 400 22.28 8.40 5.93
C ILE A 400 21.28 9.41 6.47
N ASP A 401 21.64 10.70 6.43
CA ASP A 401 20.78 11.77 6.91
C ASP A 401 19.42 11.79 6.20
N ARG A 402 19.40 11.54 4.88
CA ARG A 402 18.16 11.47 4.11
C ARG A 402 17.30 10.29 4.48
N VAL A 403 17.89 9.13 4.68
CA VAL A 403 17.15 7.93 5.07
C VAL A 403 16.58 8.06 6.48
N MET A 404 17.33 8.67 7.40
CA MET A 404 16.88 8.86 8.79
C MET A 404 15.86 9.98 8.96
N MET A 405 16.12 11.15 8.37
CA MET A 405 15.41 12.40 8.70
C MET A 405 14.73 13.04 7.47
N GLY A 406 14.98 12.49 6.28
CA GLY A 406 14.50 13.08 5.03
C GLY A 406 15.41 14.16 4.44
N PRO A 407 15.01 14.76 3.32
CA PRO A 407 15.82 15.75 2.62
C PRO A 407 15.97 17.05 3.40
N ALA A 408 17.13 17.71 3.26
CA ALA A 408 17.40 19.02 3.85
C ALA A 408 16.44 20.09 3.27
N LYS A 409 15.82 20.90 4.14
CA LYS A 409 14.90 22.00 3.77
C LYS A 409 15.66 23.31 3.52
N LYS A 410 16.42 23.40 2.44
CA LYS A 410 17.23 24.59 2.11
C LYS A 410 16.41 25.88 1.88
N SER A 411 15.11 25.78 1.66
CA SER A 411 14.23 26.93 1.45
C SER A 411 13.68 27.57 2.74
N LYS A 412 13.73 26.83 3.86
CA LYS A 412 13.26 27.32 5.15
C LYS A 412 14.39 28.08 5.84
N LYS A 413 14.29 29.42 5.84
CA LYS A 413 15.25 30.27 6.55
C LYS A 413 14.74 30.52 7.97
N TYR A 414 15.58 30.23 8.95
CA TYR A 414 15.33 30.65 10.32
C TYR A 414 15.63 32.11 10.49
N THR A 415 14.92 32.77 11.42
CA THR A 415 15.38 34.05 11.96
C THR A 415 16.65 33.83 12.75
N GLU A 416 17.49 34.86 12.91
CA GLU A 416 18.73 34.74 13.71
C GLU A 416 18.47 34.25 15.14
N LYS A 417 17.35 34.66 15.74
CA LYS A 417 16.92 34.17 17.05
C LYS A 417 16.62 32.67 17.06
N GLU A 418 15.89 32.19 16.08
CA GLU A 418 15.56 30.76 15.95
C GLU A 418 16.82 29.95 15.66
N ARG A 419 17.69 30.43 14.76
CA ARG A 419 18.96 29.79 14.42
C ARG A 419 19.85 29.62 15.64
N ARG A 420 19.99 30.67 16.45
CA ARG A 420 20.72 30.64 17.70
C ARG A 420 20.10 29.68 18.71
N LEU A 421 18.75 29.69 18.83
CA LEU A 421 18.05 28.79 19.74
C LEU A 421 18.30 27.33 19.37
N VAL A 422 18.20 26.98 18.08
CA VAL A 422 18.48 25.62 17.59
C VAL A 422 19.95 25.24 17.83
N ALA A 423 20.89 26.14 17.55
CA ALA A 423 22.32 25.86 17.78
C ALA A 423 22.63 25.51 19.24
N TYR A 424 22.08 26.28 20.18
CA TYR A 424 22.25 26.00 21.62
C TYR A 424 21.49 24.74 22.06
N HIS A 425 20.34 24.47 21.51
CA HIS A 425 19.56 23.25 21.77
C HIS A 425 20.38 22.01 21.40
N GLU A 426 20.89 21.98 20.16
CA GLU A 426 21.70 20.86 19.66
C GLU A 426 23.05 20.75 20.40
N ALA A 427 23.69 21.90 20.72
CA ALA A 427 24.89 21.91 21.53
C ALA A 427 24.63 21.35 22.94
N GLY A 428 23.47 21.62 23.53
CA GLY A 428 23.05 21.06 24.82
C GLY A 428 23.00 19.54 24.85
N HIS A 429 22.43 18.93 23.84
CA HIS A 429 22.45 17.48 23.67
C HIS A 429 23.88 16.95 23.53
N ALA A 430 24.69 17.61 22.72
CA ALA A 430 26.07 17.22 22.47
C ALA A 430 26.95 17.26 23.72
N ILE A 431 26.85 18.30 24.53
CA ILE A 431 27.63 18.43 25.78
C ILE A 431 27.37 17.22 26.68
N ILE A 432 26.15 16.78 26.84
CA ILE A 432 25.84 15.62 27.67
C ILE A 432 26.42 14.34 27.06
N GLY A 433 26.30 14.13 25.75
CA GLY A 433 26.90 12.99 25.05
C GLY A 433 28.42 12.95 25.15
N ILE A 434 29.07 14.12 25.21
CA ILE A 434 30.53 14.25 25.36
C ILE A 434 30.98 13.97 26.82
N LYS A 435 30.27 14.51 27.80
CA LYS A 435 30.71 14.51 29.21
C LYS A 435 30.20 13.35 30.04
N LEU A 436 29.07 12.73 29.65
CA LEU A 436 28.51 11.58 30.35
C LEU A 436 29.01 10.29 29.73
N GLU A 437 29.81 9.53 30.45
CA GLU A 437 30.47 8.31 29.95
C GLU A 437 29.46 7.22 29.48
N ALA A 438 28.33 7.12 30.18
CA ALA A 438 27.25 6.17 29.81
C ALA A 438 26.35 6.66 28.68
N ALA A 439 26.52 7.90 28.20
CA ALA A 439 25.76 8.43 27.08
C ALA A 439 26.32 8.01 25.73
N ASP A 440 25.46 8.06 24.71
CA ASP A 440 25.85 7.80 23.34
C ASP A 440 26.87 8.82 22.83
N MET A 441 27.75 8.36 21.92
CA MET A 441 28.82 9.19 21.36
C MET A 441 28.24 10.07 20.24
N VAL A 442 28.59 11.37 20.29
CA VAL A 442 28.18 12.33 19.26
C VAL A 442 28.99 12.11 17.98
N GLN A 443 28.32 11.81 16.89
CA GLN A 443 28.93 11.60 15.56
C GLN A 443 28.82 12.83 14.66
N LYS A 444 27.72 13.58 14.80
CA LYS A 444 27.43 14.74 13.97
C LYS A 444 26.41 15.63 14.67
N ILE A 445 26.60 16.91 14.60
CA ILE A 445 25.64 17.91 15.04
C ILE A 445 25.31 18.81 13.87
N THR A 446 24.04 19.09 13.60
CA THR A 446 23.64 19.99 12.52
C THR A 446 22.43 20.84 12.90
N ILE A 447 22.43 22.07 12.46
CA ILE A 447 21.30 23.00 12.57
C ILE A 447 20.53 23.15 11.25
N ILE A 448 20.89 22.35 10.23
CA ILE A 448 20.17 22.32 8.96
C ILE A 448 18.83 21.58 9.16
N PRO A 449 17.68 22.23 8.91
CA PRO A 449 16.39 21.61 9.12
C PRO A 449 16.12 20.46 8.14
N ARG A 450 15.65 19.33 8.68
CA ARG A 450 15.25 18.14 7.90
C ARG A 450 13.91 17.61 8.41
N GLY A 451 13.04 17.18 7.50
CA GLY A 451 11.71 16.70 7.90
C GLY A 451 11.00 17.72 8.79
N ASP A 452 10.66 17.34 10.01
CA ASP A 452 10.02 18.21 11.01
C ASP A 452 11.01 18.68 12.09
N ALA A 453 12.28 18.22 12.03
CA ALA A 453 13.32 18.64 12.96
C ALA A 453 13.96 19.96 12.53
N GLY A 454 14.23 20.80 13.50
CA GLY A 454 14.93 22.08 13.32
C GLY A 454 16.43 21.92 13.15
N GLY A 455 17.02 21.01 13.88
CA GLY A 455 18.38 20.51 13.83
C GLY A 455 18.37 19.07 14.31
N TYR A 456 19.50 18.42 14.39
CA TYR A 456 19.60 17.12 15.05
C TYR A 456 21.05 16.75 15.42
N ASN A 457 21.15 15.88 16.41
CA ASN A 457 22.39 15.21 16.78
C ASN A 457 22.34 13.75 16.31
N LEU A 458 23.31 13.32 15.52
CA LEU A 458 23.54 11.91 15.27
C LEU A 458 24.37 11.34 16.41
N MET A 459 23.72 10.57 17.26
CA MET A 459 24.35 9.89 18.37
C MET A 459 24.38 8.39 18.09
N THR A 460 25.50 7.74 18.42
CA THR A 460 25.65 6.29 18.27
C THR A 460 26.12 5.70 19.60
N PRO A 461 25.60 4.53 20.00
CA PRO A 461 26.08 3.88 21.21
C PRO A 461 27.57 3.56 21.08
N ARG A 462 28.33 3.77 22.18
CA ARG A 462 29.74 3.40 22.24
C ARG A 462 29.95 1.91 22.02
N GLU A 463 29.03 1.11 22.58
CA GLU A 463 28.94 -0.33 22.42
C GLU A 463 27.47 -0.73 22.22
N GLU A 464 27.19 -1.62 21.28
CA GLU A 464 25.85 -2.17 21.09
C GLU A 464 25.57 -3.21 22.17
N LYS A 465 24.94 -2.78 23.27
CA LYS A 465 24.58 -3.64 24.39
C LYS A 465 23.28 -4.37 24.13
N MET A 466 23.26 -5.68 24.26
CA MET A 466 22.04 -6.49 24.18
C MET A 466 21.10 -6.25 25.38
N ILE A 467 21.65 -5.90 26.54
CA ILE A 467 20.90 -5.71 27.79
C ILE A 467 21.28 -4.33 28.36
N PRO A 468 20.48 -3.28 28.13
CA PRO A 468 20.71 -1.97 28.72
C PRO A 468 20.45 -2.00 30.22
N THR A 469 21.28 -1.29 30.95
CA THR A 469 21.20 -1.16 32.39
C THR A 469 20.40 0.08 32.84
N LYS A 470 20.05 0.18 34.12
CA LYS A 470 19.40 1.38 34.66
C LYS A 470 20.21 2.66 34.39
N SER A 471 21.54 2.60 34.50
CA SER A 471 22.42 3.73 34.21
C SER A 471 22.39 4.16 32.76
N ASP A 472 22.24 3.20 31.81
CA ASP A 472 22.14 3.51 30.39
C ASP A 472 20.82 4.28 30.09
N PHE A 473 19.70 3.85 30.68
CA PHE A 473 18.41 4.57 30.52
C PHE A 473 18.43 5.96 31.16
N LEU A 474 19.04 6.12 32.34
CA LEU A 474 19.19 7.43 32.97
C LEU A 474 20.07 8.35 32.11
N ALA A 475 21.16 7.83 31.54
CA ALA A 475 22.03 8.59 30.64
C ALA A 475 21.28 9.03 29.37
N GLN A 476 20.45 8.15 28.77
CA GLN A 476 19.60 8.50 27.64
C GLN A 476 18.60 9.61 27.96
N ILE A 477 17.92 9.50 29.12
CA ILE A 477 16.98 10.56 29.58
C ILE A 477 17.75 11.89 29.78
N THR A 478 18.91 11.84 30.42
CA THR A 478 19.73 13.02 30.65
C THR A 478 20.19 13.66 29.34
N GLY A 479 20.61 12.84 28.35
CA GLY A 479 20.96 13.28 27.00
C GLY A 479 19.81 13.98 26.27
N LEU A 480 18.60 13.38 26.31
CA LEU A 480 17.41 13.98 25.71
C LEU A 480 16.95 15.28 26.40
N LEU A 481 17.28 15.46 27.67
CA LEU A 481 16.98 16.71 28.41
C LEU A 481 17.95 17.86 28.07
N GLY A 482 19.10 17.55 27.47
CA GLY A 482 20.17 18.50 27.19
C GLY A 482 19.74 19.76 26.48
N GLY A 483 19.00 19.60 25.38
CA GLY A 483 18.51 20.73 24.60
C GLY A 483 17.57 21.65 25.41
N ARG A 484 16.61 21.06 26.12
CA ARG A 484 15.66 21.78 26.95
C ARG A 484 16.31 22.54 28.09
N VAL A 485 17.24 21.91 28.80
CA VAL A 485 17.97 22.51 29.91
C VAL A 485 18.88 23.63 29.40
N CYS A 486 19.49 23.44 28.24
CA CYS A 486 20.31 24.47 27.61
C CYS A 486 19.50 25.73 27.27
N GLU A 487 18.31 25.57 26.66
CA GLU A 487 17.42 26.69 26.38
C GLU A 487 17.09 27.50 27.63
N GLU A 488 16.78 26.84 28.76
CA GLU A 488 16.45 27.49 30.02
C GLU A 488 17.65 28.25 30.62
N ILE A 489 18.83 27.67 30.58
CA ILE A 489 20.06 28.29 31.15
C ILE A 489 20.45 29.51 30.29
N VAL A 490 20.41 29.39 28.95
CA VAL A 490 20.94 30.40 28.04
C VAL A 490 19.95 31.53 27.80
N PHE A 491 18.70 31.17 27.44
CA PHE A 491 17.69 32.15 27.03
C PHE A 491 16.69 32.51 28.13
N LYS A 492 16.70 31.77 29.27
CA LYS A 492 15.68 31.88 30.35
C LYS A 492 14.26 31.70 29.87
N GLU A 493 14.11 31.09 28.70
CA GLU A 493 12.87 30.73 28.02
C GLU A 493 12.92 29.27 27.56
N ILE A 494 11.77 28.70 27.27
CA ILE A 494 11.62 27.33 26.86
C ILE A 494 10.79 27.28 25.61
N SER A 495 11.24 26.55 24.59
CA SER A 495 10.57 26.42 23.34
C SER A 495 9.72 25.13 23.22
N ALA A 496 8.87 25.06 22.23
CA ALA A 496 8.15 23.85 21.85
C ALA A 496 9.05 22.84 21.09
N GLY A 497 10.29 23.21 20.75
CA GLY A 497 11.22 22.38 19.98
C GLY A 497 11.53 21.03 20.65
N ALA A 498 11.60 21.02 21.96
CA ALA A 498 11.87 19.81 22.75
C ALA A 498 10.68 18.82 22.87
N SER A 499 9.57 19.00 22.14
CA SER A 499 8.37 18.16 22.30
C SER A 499 8.63 16.68 22.02
N ASN A 500 9.39 16.36 20.99
CA ASN A 500 9.75 14.98 20.63
C ASN A 500 10.68 14.35 21.69
N ASP A 501 11.61 15.12 22.23
CA ASP A 501 12.51 14.63 23.27
C ASP A 501 11.75 14.33 24.56
N LEU A 502 10.81 15.20 24.95
CA LEU A 502 9.93 14.97 26.10
C LEU A 502 9.04 13.73 25.90
N GLU A 503 8.59 13.45 24.70
CA GLU A 503 7.85 12.21 24.40
C GLU A 503 8.72 10.97 24.60
N LYS A 504 9.95 10.98 24.06
CA LYS A 504 10.94 9.89 24.24
C LYS A 504 11.29 9.69 25.72
N ILE A 505 11.60 10.78 26.43
CA ILE A 505 11.91 10.78 27.88
C ILE A 505 10.76 10.11 28.64
N THR A 506 9.52 10.55 28.40
CA THR A 506 8.34 10.02 29.08
C THR A 506 8.16 8.53 28.80
N ARG A 507 8.39 8.09 27.57
CA ARG A 507 8.29 6.69 27.17
C ARG A 507 9.34 5.83 27.87
N ILE A 508 10.60 6.29 27.91
CA ILE A 508 11.70 5.58 28.60
C ILE A 508 11.44 5.50 30.10
N ALA A 509 11.11 6.62 30.75
CA ALA A 509 10.81 6.64 32.17
C ALA A 509 9.62 5.77 32.56
N LYS A 510 8.56 5.74 31.73
CA LYS A 510 7.45 4.81 31.91
C LYS A 510 7.87 3.35 31.82
N ALA A 511 8.70 3.00 30.83
CA ALA A 511 9.20 1.63 30.66
C ALA A 511 10.08 1.22 31.87
N MET A 512 10.94 2.10 32.38
CA MET A 512 11.77 1.86 33.58
C MET A 512 10.91 1.51 34.80
N VAL A 513 9.79 2.24 35.01
CA VAL A 513 8.93 2.06 36.18
C VAL A 513 7.99 0.88 36.00
N LYS A 514 7.31 0.80 34.85
CA LYS A 514 6.23 -0.15 34.66
C LYS A 514 6.67 -1.52 34.15
N SER A 515 7.64 -1.55 33.22
CA SER A 515 8.03 -2.78 32.52
C SER A 515 9.27 -3.44 33.11
N PHE A 516 10.26 -2.63 33.52
CA PHE A 516 11.57 -3.14 33.97
C PHE A 516 11.76 -3.18 35.49
N GLY A 517 10.81 -2.62 36.26
CA GLY A 517 10.94 -2.60 37.72
C GLY A 517 12.17 -1.86 38.24
N MET A 518 12.64 -0.80 37.51
CA MET A 518 13.86 -0.05 37.82
C MET A 518 13.62 1.20 38.70
N SER A 519 12.55 1.19 39.47
CA SER A 519 12.16 2.30 40.37
C SER A 519 12.17 1.90 41.83
N ALA A 520 11.85 2.84 42.74
CA ALA A 520 11.69 2.56 44.15
C ALA A 520 10.48 1.70 44.51
N LEU A 521 9.56 1.50 43.54
CA LEU A 521 8.40 0.60 43.71
C LEU A 521 8.79 -0.89 43.73
N GLY A 522 10.08 -1.20 43.50
CA GLY A 522 10.60 -2.57 43.52
C GLY A 522 10.51 -3.30 42.19
N PRO A 523 10.92 -4.59 42.13
CA PRO A 523 10.99 -5.39 40.91
C PRO A 523 9.60 -5.96 40.57
N VAL A 524 8.62 -5.10 40.32
CA VAL A 524 7.24 -5.44 39.94
C VAL A 524 6.98 -4.92 38.54
N GLN A 525 6.36 -5.75 37.70
CA GLN A 525 5.88 -5.36 36.39
C GLN A 525 4.41 -4.92 36.49
N TYR A 526 4.15 -3.66 36.15
CA TYR A 526 2.81 -3.06 36.18
C TYR A 526 2.16 -2.99 34.78
N ASP A 527 2.93 -3.19 33.71
CA ASP A 527 2.40 -3.34 32.35
C ASP A 527 2.03 -4.79 32.12
N ASP A 528 0.76 -5.05 31.92
CA ASP A 528 0.32 -6.30 31.30
C ASP A 528 0.65 -6.22 29.82
N ASN A 529 1.76 -6.83 29.42
CA ASN A 529 2.11 -7.11 28.02
C ASN A 529 1.14 -8.16 27.43
N THR A 530 -0.16 -8.05 27.67
CA THR A 530 -1.16 -8.71 26.87
C THR A 530 -1.24 -7.94 25.56
N GLY A 531 -0.35 -8.27 24.63
CA GLY A 531 -0.16 -7.68 23.31
C GLY A 531 -1.36 -7.80 22.37
N ASN A 532 -2.55 -7.58 22.88
CA ASN A 532 -3.80 -7.60 22.14
C ASN A 532 -4.50 -6.26 22.29
N VAL A 533 -4.04 -5.27 21.55
CA VAL A 533 -4.84 -4.07 21.27
C VAL A 533 -6.00 -4.49 20.37
N PHE A 534 -7.02 -5.11 20.96
CA PHE A 534 -8.29 -5.36 20.30
C PHE A 534 -9.19 -4.15 20.52
N LEU A 535 -9.45 -3.40 19.46
CA LEU A 535 -10.37 -2.26 19.35
C LEU A 535 -11.82 -2.53 19.87
N GLY A 536 -12.10 -3.64 20.50
CA GLY A 536 -13.38 -3.97 21.12
C GLY A 536 -13.31 -4.33 22.59
N ARG A 537 -12.11 -4.52 23.16
CA ARG A 537 -11.92 -4.89 24.59
C ARG A 537 -11.42 -3.73 25.45
N ASP A 538 -10.91 -2.66 24.81
CA ASP A 538 -10.33 -1.51 25.52
C ASP A 538 -11.36 -0.56 26.14
N TYR A 539 -12.64 -0.76 25.89
CA TYR A 539 -13.69 0.00 26.61
C TYR A 539 -13.89 -0.44 28.07
N GLY A 540 -13.10 -1.40 28.57
CA GLY A 540 -13.26 -1.94 29.91
C GLY A 540 -11.97 -2.24 30.68
N ASN A 541 -10.79 -2.12 30.07
CA ASN A 541 -9.54 -2.33 30.81
C ASN A 541 -9.13 -1.04 31.53
N GLY A 542 -9.72 -0.83 32.70
CA GLY A 542 -9.06 -0.04 33.72
C GLY A 542 -7.68 -0.64 34.02
N SER A 543 -6.69 0.20 34.34
CA SER A 543 -5.38 -0.25 34.81
C SER A 543 -5.54 -1.38 35.82
N ASN A 544 -4.78 -2.49 35.67
CA ASN A 544 -4.85 -3.65 36.57
C ASN A 544 -4.29 -3.35 37.99
N TYR A 545 -4.02 -2.10 38.28
CA TYR A 545 -3.53 -1.61 39.57
C TYR A 545 -4.44 -0.50 40.12
N SER A 546 -4.44 -0.34 41.44
CA SER A 546 -5.26 0.65 42.14
C SER A 546 -4.86 2.09 41.75
N GLY A 547 -5.80 3.04 41.98
CA GLY A 547 -5.49 4.47 41.76
C GLY A 547 -4.34 4.97 42.66
N GLU A 548 -4.08 4.35 43.79
CA GLU A 548 -2.98 4.65 44.69
C GLU A 548 -1.62 4.25 44.05
N ILE A 549 -1.56 3.05 43.47
CA ILE A 549 -0.36 2.61 42.73
C ILE A 549 -0.17 3.45 41.46
N ALA A 550 -1.22 3.83 40.75
CA ALA A 550 -1.11 4.75 39.61
C ALA A 550 -0.45 6.07 40.02
N PHE A 551 -0.86 6.63 41.14
CA PHE A 551 -0.26 7.86 41.68
C PHE A 551 1.21 7.69 42.03
N GLU A 552 1.60 6.57 42.67
CA GLU A 552 3.01 6.29 43.00
C GLU A 552 3.85 6.07 41.73
N ILE A 553 3.30 5.40 40.69
CA ILE A 553 3.94 5.27 39.36
C ILE A 553 4.22 6.66 38.75
N ASP A 554 3.23 7.55 38.73
CA ASP A 554 3.41 8.92 38.22
C ASP A 554 4.40 9.75 39.02
N LYS A 555 4.46 9.52 40.33
CA LYS A 555 5.42 10.16 41.21
C LYS A 555 6.87 9.69 40.93
N GLU A 556 7.07 8.38 40.76
CA GLU A 556 8.38 7.82 40.42
C GLU A 556 8.85 8.25 39.02
N ILE A 557 7.96 8.28 38.04
CA ILE A 557 8.29 8.80 36.71
C ILE A 557 8.78 10.24 36.78
N ARG A 558 8.03 11.11 37.46
CA ARG A 558 8.43 12.51 37.67
C ARG A 558 9.75 12.65 38.40
N LYS A 559 9.96 11.81 39.41
CA LYS A 559 11.21 11.80 40.19
C LYS A 559 12.40 11.46 39.30
N ILE A 560 12.34 10.38 38.51
CA ILE A 560 13.41 9.98 37.60
C ILE A 560 13.71 11.11 36.60
N VAL A 561 12.69 11.71 35.99
CA VAL A 561 12.87 12.80 35.03
C VAL A 561 13.53 14.03 35.71
N ASN A 562 13.08 14.38 36.90
CA ASN A 562 13.66 15.53 37.63
C ASN A 562 15.11 15.28 38.05
N GLU A 563 15.46 14.09 38.53
CA GLU A 563 16.84 13.71 38.85
C GLU A 563 17.74 13.82 37.62
N CYS A 564 17.30 13.33 36.48
CA CYS A 564 18.04 13.48 35.21
C CYS A 564 18.11 14.93 34.75
N TYR A 565 17.08 15.74 35.02
CA TYR A 565 17.04 17.15 34.68
C TYR A 565 18.10 17.95 35.48
N GLU A 566 18.17 17.74 36.77
CA GLU A 566 19.20 18.40 37.62
C GLU A 566 20.61 17.95 37.23
N ASN A 567 20.81 16.66 36.92
CA ASN A 567 22.10 16.16 36.43
C ASN A 567 22.49 16.83 35.10
N ALA A 568 21.56 16.96 34.15
CA ALA A 568 21.81 17.68 32.90
C ALA A 568 22.17 19.15 33.15
N ARG A 569 21.48 19.81 34.09
CA ARG A 569 21.75 21.21 34.48
C ARG A 569 23.16 21.38 35.06
N GLU A 570 23.56 20.46 35.95
CA GLU A 570 24.91 20.47 36.52
C GLU A 570 25.99 20.31 35.43
N ILE A 571 25.82 19.33 34.53
CA ILE A 571 26.78 19.07 33.44
C ILE A 571 26.89 20.27 32.50
N ILE A 572 25.77 20.85 32.07
CA ILE A 572 25.75 21.99 31.14
C ILE A 572 26.35 23.23 31.80
N THR A 573 26.01 23.52 33.07
CA THR A 573 26.54 24.67 33.80
C THR A 573 28.04 24.57 34.00
N ALA A 574 28.55 23.37 34.35
CA ALA A 574 29.97 23.12 34.55
C ALA A 574 30.81 23.20 33.23
N ASN A 575 30.17 23.06 32.08
CA ASN A 575 30.84 23.06 30.76
C ASN A 575 30.34 24.19 29.86
N ARG A 576 30.02 25.33 30.44
CA ARG A 576 29.43 26.46 29.71
C ARG A 576 30.34 26.97 28.59
N ASP A 577 31.63 27.08 28.77
CA ASP A 577 32.57 27.56 27.77
C ASP A 577 32.59 26.64 26.53
N LEU A 578 32.56 25.33 26.75
CA LEU A 578 32.51 24.36 25.64
C LEU A 578 31.15 24.40 24.93
N LEU A 579 30.06 24.62 25.66
CA LEU A 579 28.73 24.81 25.08
C LEU A 579 28.70 26.01 24.13
N ASP A 580 29.20 27.17 24.62
CA ASP A 580 29.21 28.39 23.82
C ASP A 580 30.13 28.25 22.59
N LEU A 581 31.25 27.54 22.72
CA LEU A 581 32.15 27.24 21.63
C LEU A 581 31.47 26.35 20.54
N ILE A 582 30.81 25.26 20.94
CA ILE A 582 30.08 24.39 20.01
C ILE A 582 28.94 25.17 19.32
N ALA A 583 28.18 25.96 20.09
CA ALA A 583 27.08 26.74 19.54
C ALA A 583 27.56 27.79 18.53
N ALA A 584 28.67 28.49 18.82
CA ALA A 584 29.26 29.45 17.89
C ALA A 584 29.73 28.80 16.60
N THR A 585 30.41 27.66 16.72
CA THR A 585 30.87 26.88 15.54
C THR A 585 29.69 26.39 14.69
N LEU A 586 28.59 25.95 15.32
CA LEU A 586 27.39 25.56 14.62
C LEU A 586 26.71 26.72 13.86
N LEU A 587 26.79 27.91 14.38
CA LEU A 587 26.30 29.11 13.71
C LEU A 587 27.12 29.48 12.46
N GLU A 588 28.42 29.13 12.44
CA GLU A 588 29.30 29.35 11.30
C GLU A 588 29.21 28.23 10.26
N GLU A 589 29.44 26.98 10.70
CA GLU A 589 29.61 25.81 9.82
C GLU A 589 28.30 25.06 9.52
N GLU A 590 27.22 25.36 10.25
CA GLU A 590 25.92 24.71 10.22
C GLU A 590 25.95 23.21 10.53
N THR A 591 27.08 22.53 10.40
CA THR A 591 27.27 21.11 10.66
C THR A 591 28.67 20.84 11.18
N ILE A 592 28.80 20.07 12.26
CA ILE A 592 30.05 19.67 12.88
C ILE A 592 30.13 18.15 12.93
N THR A 593 31.21 17.57 12.45
CA THR A 593 31.47 16.11 12.42
C THR A 593 32.15 15.65 13.73
N ALA A 594 32.18 14.33 13.98
CA ALA A 594 32.83 13.73 15.15
C ALA A 594 34.32 14.14 15.28
N GLU A 595 35.04 14.22 14.17
CA GLU A 595 36.45 14.63 14.15
C GLU A 595 36.62 16.10 14.54
N GLN A 596 35.78 16.96 13.99
CA GLN A 596 35.77 18.38 14.34
C GLN A 596 35.38 18.61 15.82
N ILE A 597 34.45 17.80 16.35
CA ILE A 597 34.05 17.83 17.77
C ILE A 597 35.24 17.45 18.65
N ALA A 598 35.98 16.39 18.31
CA ALA A 598 37.17 16.00 19.04
C ALA A 598 38.22 17.13 19.04
N ASN A 599 38.46 17.76 17.91
CA ASN A 599 39.40 18.90 17.79
C ASN A 599 38.94 20.12 18.61
N LEU A 600 37.63 20.41 18.62
CA LEU A 600 37.07 21.47 19.47
C LEU A 600 37.31 21.21 20.96
N ILE A 601 37.23 19.96 21.41
CA ILE A 601 37.44 19.56 22.79
C ILE A 601 38.93 19.67 23.16
N ASP A 602 39.82 19.19 22.29
CA ASP A 602 41.24 19.05 22.58
C ASP A 602 42.02 20.36 22.32
N HIS A 603 41.63 21.14 21.34
CA HIS A 603 42.41 22.29 20.85
C HIS A 603 41.59 23.59 20.76
N GLY A 604 40.30 23.56 21.04
CA GLY A 604 39.42 24.74 20.93
C GLY A 604 39.16 25.22 19.48
N THR A 605 39.36 24.37 18.49
CA THR A 605 39.28 24.72 17.07
C THR A 605 38.86 23.53 16.23
N ILE A 606 38.17 23.79 15.08
CA ILE A 606 37.71 22.74 14.16
C ILE A 606 38.79 22.28 13.16
N ASN A 607 39.89 23.06 13.00
CA ASN A 607 40.91 22.75 12.01
C ASN A 607 41.96 21.80 12.61
N CYS A 608 42.24 20.74 11.87
CA CYS A 608 43.21 19.73 12.29
C CYS A 608 44.65 20.11 12.00
N ILE A 609 45.57 19.56 12.79
CA ILE A 609 46.96 19.39 12.40
C ILE A 609 47.01 18.36 11.29
N ASP A 610 47.65 18.67 10.15
CA ASP A 610 47.84 17.73 9.07
C ASP A 610 48.64 16.52 9.58
N PRO A 611 48.07 15.32 9.64
CA PRO A 611 48.77 14.15 10.15
C PRO A 611 49.98 13.74 9.28
N ASN A 612 50.13 14.28 8.07
CA ASN A 612 51.20 13.93 7.15
C ASN A 612 52.37 14.95 7.20
N THR A 613 52.08 16.22 7.52
CA THR A 613 53.12 17.27 7.48
C THR A 613 53.53 17.75 8.89
N GLY A 614 52.73 17.50 9.91
CA GLY A 614 53.02 17.99 11.28
C GLY A 614 53.06 19.51 11.41
N GLU A 615 52.70 20.26 10.38
CA GLU A 615 52.62 21.71 10.42
C GLU A 615 51.28 22.15 11.03
N GLU A 616 51.35 23.04 12.04
CA GLU A 616 50.18 23.76 12.52
C GLU A 616 49.57 24.57 11.39
N ILE A 617 48.42 24.13 10.85
CA ILE A 617 47.58 25.00 10.07
C ILE A 617 47.13 26.10 11.02
N LYS A 618 47.60 27.35 10.81
CA LYS A 618 47.27 28.50 11.62
C LYS A 618 45.78 28.60 11.82
N VAL A 619 45.36 28.21 12.99
CA VAL A 619 43.99 28.31 13.43
C VAL A 619 43.78 29.70 13.98
N GLU A 620 42.95 30.50 13.36
CA GLU A 620 42.41 31.69 13.98
C GLU A 620 41.55 31.23 15.17
N LYS A 621 41.88 31.70 16.39
CA LYS A 621 41.02 31.49 17.54
C LYS A 621 39.62 31.94 17.16
N VAL A 622 38.66 31.03 17.22
CA VAL A 622 37.25 31.40 17.08
C VAL A 622 36.97 32.39 18.21
N ALA A 623 36.66 33.65 17.87
CA ALA A 623 36.30 34.68 18.83
C ALA A 623 35.14 34.17 19.72
N THR A 624 35.19 34.48 21.00
CA THR A 624 34.15 34.07 21.95
C THR A 624 32.78 34.53 21.45
N VAL A 625 31.72 33.77 21.77
CA VAL A 625 30.33 34.10 21.34
C VAL A 625 29.94 35.50 21.78
N GLU A 626 30.48 35.97 22.94
CA GLU A 626 30.23 37.32 23.41
C GLU A 626 30.84 38.39 22.48
N GLU A 627 32.08 38.21 22.01
CA GLU A 627 32.72 39.13 21.05
C GLU A 627 32.01 39.16 19.69
N LYS A 628 31.48 38.01 19.23
CA LYS A 628 30.72 37.96 17.95
C LYS A 628 29.30 38.50 18.10
N ILE A 629 28.69 38.34 19.27
CA ILE A 629 27.37 38.91 19.56
C ILE A 629 27.48 40.44 19.70
N GLU A 630 28.48 40.94 20.43
CA GLU A 630 28.71 42.39 20.51
C GLU A 630 29.00 42.99 19.13
N ALA A 631 29.73 42.29 18.25
CA ALA A 631 30.00 42.73 16.89
C ALA A 631 28.73 42.72 16.01
N ALA A 632 27.86 41.69 16.16
CA ALA A 632 26.61 41.58 15.43
C ALA A 632 25.57 42.58 15.93
N ASP A 633 25.49 42.81 17.23
CA ASP A 633 24.58 43.82 17.83
C ASP A 633 25.03 45.25 17.46
N GLN A 634 26.34 45.53 17.44
CA GLN A 634 26.88 46.80 16.93
C GLN A 634 26.64 46.99 15.42
N ALA A 635 26.70 45.94 14.62
CA ALA A 635 26.41 45.99 13.19
C ALA A 635 24.91 46.23 12.92
N ASN A 636 24.04 45.64 13.73
CA ASN A 636 22.60 45.87 13.64
C ASN A 636 22.16 47.27 14.11
N GLU A 637 22.76 47.77 15.20
CA GLU A 637 22.56 49.17 15.64
C GLU A 637 23.05 50.19 14.59
N ALA A 638 24.17 49.92 13.95
CA ALA A 638 24.69 50.76 12.88
C ALA A 638 23.78 50.76 11.66
N ALA A 639 23.24 49.58 11.28
CA ALA A 639 22.29 49.43 10.17
C ALA A 639 20.92 50.11 10.47
N GLU A 640 20.44 50.06 11.72
CA GLU A 640 19.24 50.79 12.15
C GLU A 640 19.43 52.30 12.14
N VAL A 641 20.61 52.78 12.50
CA VAL A 641 20.96 54.21 12.43
C VAL A 641 21.01 54.67 10.97
N GLU A 642 21.64 53.93 10.08
CA GLU A 642 21.71 54.22 8.66
C GLU A 642 20.32 54.21 7.97
N LEU A 643 19.43 53.32 8.37
CA LEU A 643 18.04 53.27 7.89
C LEU A 643 17.25 54.49 8.36
N LYS A 644 17.41 54.94 9.61
CA LYS A 644 16.77 56.12 10.14
C LYS A 644 17.29 57.43 9.50
N GLU A 645 18.60 57.51 9.18
CA GLU A 645 19.15 58.63 8.46
C GLU A 645 18.72 58.69 6.98
N THR A 646 18.45 57.57 6.37
CA THR A 646 17.93 57.52 4.98
C THR A 646 16.46 57.83 4.92
N GLU A 647 15.67 57.43 5.92
CA GLU A 647 14.25 57.83 5.99
C GLU A 647 14.08 59.33 6.26
N THR A 648 14.92 59.95 7.11
CA THR A 648 14.90 61.42 7.36
C THR A 648 15.35 62.23 6.17
N LYS A 649 16.19 61.69 5.25
CA LYS A 649 16.59 62.36 4.01
C LYS A 649 15.62 62.20 2.85
N SER A 650 14.62 61.34 2.98
CA SER A 650 13.55 61.20 1.98
C SER A 650 12.29 61.99 2.29
N GLU A 651 12.23 62.65 3.48
CA GLU A 651 11.13 63.52 3.88
C GLU A 651 11.46 65.05 3.81
N GLU A 652 12.70 65.45 3.45
CA GLU A 652 13.07 66.78 3.02
C GLU A 652 13.14 66.86 1.47
#